data_d5970de15ab4623734a180e12ac6ec03
#
_entry.id   d5970de15ab4623734a180e12ac6ec03
#
_cell.length_a   1.000
_cell.length_b   1.000
_cell.length_c   1.000
_cell.angle_alpha   90.00
_cell.angle_beta   90.00
_cell.angle_gamma   90.00
#
_symmetry.space_group_name_H-M   'P 1'
#
loop_
_entity.id
_entity.type
_entity.pdbx_description
1 polymer ?
#
loop_
_entity_poly.entity_id
_entity_poly.type
_entity_poly.pdbx_seq_one_letter_code
_entity_poly.pdbx_strand_id
1 'polypeptide(L)'
;VPTEALTPSGVYQTILLEVDRILRNLTQTTSDPTLQKANENAHQQLDAFRQKLNENIDSLQKNAEWNTFTIAFYGETNAGKSTIIETLRILLKEQSKRSRQQAFRAFQQEHQLTDSDIETLQHALSENEKRAAELAHAIEAINLDYADREHTFQSQIDAISALIADQRKQFSLWRKFIHLWVKTAEQKEKESQIILRQALAHEKANALKSLQTQKAECDSHAASLRQLQAAQKSKLDELSLLADGEIIGTGVSDFTMDTTLYPFDAHNQRFALLDVPGIEGKESKVLTQIQQAVEKAHAVFYVTSKPTAPQKGDDNAPGTLEKIKAHLNAQTEVWTLFNKRITNAVQLNRPTLVSDDEQLSLDDLNKKMREQLGDNYRDTWSVSAMPAFLSVAEHLVPGSENAKKRVKLLEKLESETILEKTGLTGFLSLLTQRLVSDSKAKIARSNFNKARTTVEDVTAELSTLQKESYGKLAKQLQNDTVSAHQLLDIALASLKTRLINQAEEAVDAFRSRARKQVYSEIEDDISNDRFKDELETAIRQQHATLEKTLPGIFKAELDTFKEETEEIVQRFQKYAQDILATYSKLQQQKFDNQFELKINIDNGVKLTSLVATLAGGALLLWNPAGWLILAPALAGMVFAAYKAVRSFFSSSYKISQQKQSADDNLNKIARNMKSAIEDGIDNVFPELEEKVTQLKTMLEEPTRQAAEINKILINATTNLRHLSHSLAAAGEK
;
A
#
# COMPACT_ATOMS: atom_id res chain seq x y z
N VAL A 1 27.43 4.64 17.06
CA VAL A 1 27.49 6.13 16.98
C VAL A 1 27.73 6.61 18.38
N PRO A 2 28.72 7.48 18.65
CA PRO A 2 28.85 8.12 19.94
C PRO A 2 27.60 8.96 20.20
N THR A 3 26.88 8.69 21.27
CA THR A 3 25.65 9.39 21.67
C THR A 3 25.85 10.91 21.86
N GLU A 4 27.07 11.38 21.99
CA GLU A 4 27.44 12.81 22.11
C GLU A 4 27.34 13.57 20.76
N ALA A 5 27.28 12.90 19.62
CA ALA A 5 27.22 13.53 18.29
C ALA A 5 25.80 13.76 17.75
N LEU A 6 24.77 13.25 18.43
CA LEU A 6 23.39 13.41 17.99
C LEU A 6 22.78 14.69 18.54
N THR A 7 23.05 15.82 17.86
CA THR A 7 22.36 17.08 18.14
C THR A 7 20.94 17.06 17.52
N PRO A 8 19.97 17.75 18.09
CA PRO A 8 18.61 17.82 17.56
C PRO A 8 18.55 18.22 16.07
N SER A 9 19.40 19.17 15.66
CA SER A 9 19.43 19.63 14.27
C SER A 9 20.21 18.72 13.31
N GLY A 10 21.08 17.85 13.83
CA GLY A 10 21.95 16.97 13.02
C GLY A 10 21.53 15.50 12.98
N VAL A 11 20.49 15.11 13.76
CA VAL A 11 20.11 13.70 13.88
C VAL A 11 19.80 13.02 12.53
N TYR A 12 19.04 13.68 11.70
CA TYR A 12 18.65 13.15 10.39
C TYR A 12 19.85 12.98 9.46
N GLN A 13 20.75 13.99 9.39
CA GLN A 13 21.98 13.87 8.60
C GLN A 13 22.90 12.78 9.15
N THR A 14 23.01 12.65 10.47
CA THR A 14 23.80 11.58 11.09
C THR A 14 23.24 10.20 10.75
N ILE A 15 21.92 10.03 10.71
CA ILE A 15 21.27 8.77 10.29
C ILE A 15 21.62 8.45 8.83
N LEU A 16 21.48 9.40 7.92
CA LEU A 16 21.80 9.23 6.50
C LEU A 16 23.27 8.83 6.30
N LEU A 17 24.20 9.52 6.96
CA LEU A 17 25.64 9.20 6.91
C LEU A 17 25.95 7.80 7.48
N GLU A 18 25.31 7.43 8.58
CA GLU A 18 25.53 6.13 9.20
C GLU A 18 24.94 5.00 8.37
N VAL A 19 23.77 5.18 7.77
CA VAL A 19 23.18 4.24 6.81
C VAL A 19 24.09 4.07 5.60
N ASP A 20 24.58 5.16 5.02
CA ASP A 20 25.55 5.11 3.92
C ASP A 20 26.82 4.37 4.34
N ARG A 21 27.33 4.60 5.55
CA ARG A 21 28.50 3.88 6.08
C ARG A 21 28.22 2.40 6.25
N ILE A 22 27.07 2.02 6.83
CA ILE A 22 26.67 0.62 7.00
C ILE A 22 26.64 -0.08 5.64
N LEU A 23 25.98 0.53 4.66
CA LEU A 23 25.79 -0.08 3.34
C LEU A 23 27.08 -0.18 2.53
N ARG A 24 27.97 0.82 2.59
CA ARG A 24 29.29 0.78 1.91
C ARG A 24 30.23 -0.26 2.53
N ASN A 25 30.20 -0.42 3.86
CA ASN A 25 31.11 -1.36 4.54
C ASN A 25 30.70 -2.84 4.40
N LEU A 26 29.49 -3.13 3.92
CA LEU A 26 29.02 -4.49 3.71
C LEU A 26 29.57 -5.13 2.45
N THR A 27 30.08 -4.35 1.52
CA THR A 27 30.64 -4.81 0.27
C THR A 27 32.16 -4.78 0.33
N GLN A 28 32.71 -5.90 0.74
CA GLN A 28 34.16 -6.08 0.66
C GLN A 28 34.56 -6.41 -0.78
N THR A 29 35.65 -5.79 -1.25
CA THR A 29 36.28 -6.17 -2.51
C THR A 29 36.79 -7.60 -2.41
N THR A 30 36.19 -8.50 -3.16
CA THR A 30 36.63 -9.90 -3.27
C THR A 30 37.23 -10.11 -4.65
N SER A 31 38.29 -10.96 -4.71
CA SER A 31 38.87 -11.39 -5.98
C SER A 31 38.08 -12.52 -6.66
N ASP A 32 37.10 -13.12 -5.95
CA ASP A 32 36.23 -14.16 -6.49
C ASP A 32 35.12 -13.55 -7.35
N PRO A 33 35.07 -13.83 -8.68
CA PRO A 33 34.06 -13.26 -9.57
C PRO A 33 32.62 -13.63 -9.19
N THR A 34 32.41 -14.79 -8.57
CA THR A 34 31.08 -15.25 -8.11
C THR A 34 30.59 -14.42 -6.94
N LEU A 35 31.45 -14.16 -5.97
CA LEU A 35 31.16 -13.32 -4.81
C LEU A 35 31.07 -11.84 -5.20
N GLN A 36 31.83 -11.39 -6.19
CA GLN A 36 31.70 -10.03 -6.72
C GLN A 36 30.33 -9.78 -7.30
N LYS A 37 29.78 -10.68 -8.12
CA LYS A 37 28.41 -10.59 -8.62
C LYS A 37 27.37 -10.64 -7.51
N ALA A 38 27.55 -11.50 -6.49
CA ALA A 38 26.67 -11.53 -5.33
C ALA A 38 26.67 -10.20 -4.58
N ASN A 39 27.84 -9.58 -4.41
CA ASN A 39 27.98 -8.27 -3.79
C ASN A 39 27.28 -7.18 -4.60
N GLU A 40 27.45 -7.15 -5.92
CA GLU A 40 26.76 -6.19 -6.81
C GLU A 40 25.24 -6.32 -6.73
N ASN A 41 24.71 -7.55 -6.73
CA ASN A 41 23.27 -7.80 -6.58
C ASN A 41 22.76 -7.40 -5.19
N ALA A 42 23.50 -7.71 -4.11
CA ALA A 42 23.14 -7.27 -2.76
C ALA A 42 23.15 -5.74 -2.66
N HIS A 43 24.10 -5.07 -3.29
CA HIS A 43 24.14 -3.61 -3.35
C HIS A 43 22.89 -3.02 -4.00
N GLN A 44 22.49 -3.53 -5.17
CA GLN A 44 21.28 -3.04 -5.85
C GLN A 44 20.03 -3.18 -4.96
N GLN A 45 19.92 -4.28 -4.21
CA GLN A 45 18.82 -4.49 -3.27
C GLN A 45 18.88 -3.50 -2.09
N LEU A 46 20.05 -3.33 -1.51
CA LEU A 46 20.27 -2.41 -0.40
C LEU A 46 20.12 -0.94 -0.82
N ASP A 47 20.47 -0.58 -2.06
CA ASP A 47 20.27 0.77 -2.60
C ASP A 47 18.79 1.16 -2.68
N ALA A 48 17.89 0.24 -3.02
CA ALA A 48 16.46 0.50 -3.01
C ALA A 48 15.94 0.80 -1.58
N PHE A 49 16.38 0.02 -0.59
CA PHE A 49 16.06 0.30 0.82
C PHE A 49 16.69 1.59 1.32
N ARG A 50 17.92 1.88 0.90
CA ARG A 50 18.60 3.15 1.18
C ARG A 50 17.83 4.34 0.62
N GLN A 51 17.41 4.26 -0.64
CA GLN A 51 16.62 5.33 -1.26
C GLN A 51 15.32 5.57 -0.51
N LYS A 52 14.56 4.52 -0.20
CA LYS A 52 13.33 4.61 0.59
C LYS A 52 13.58 5.22 1.97
N LEU A 53 14.62 4.79 2.65
CA LEU A 53 14.99 5.36 3.96
C LEU A 53 15.40 6.82 3.85
N ASN A 54 16.17 7.19 2.83
CA ASN A 54 16.57 8.58 2.59
C ASN A 54 15.35 9.46 2.32
N GLU A 55 14.43 9.04 1.45
CA GLU A 55 13.19 9.79 1.18
C GLU A 55 12.35 10.02 2.44
N ASN A 56 12.20 9.00 3.27
CA ASN A 56 11.46 9.11 4.53
C ASN A 56 12.18 10.02 5.56
N ILE A 57 13.49 9.90 5.68
CA ILE A 57 14.29 10.76 6.59
C ILE A 57 14.33 12.21 6.08
N ASP A 58 14.42 12.44 4.78
CA ASP A 58 14.34 13.77 4.18
C ASP A 58 12.97 14.42 4.40
N SER A 59 11.88 13.64 4.32
CA SER A 59 10.55 14.10 4.67
C SER A 59 10.48 14.52 6.15
N LEU A 60 10.98 13.68 7.05
CA LEU A 60 11.06 14.02 8.48
C LEU A 60 11.90 15.27 8.71
N GLN A 61 13.05 15.40 8.05
CA GLN A 61 13.92 16.59 8.19
C GLN A 61 13.23 17.87 7.73
N LYS A 62 12.45 17.83 6.66
CA LYS A 62 11.69 18.99 6.15
C LYS A 62 10.51 19.37 7.03
N ASN A 63 9.83 18.38 7.60
CA ASN A 63 8.58 18.58 8.33
C ASN A 63 8.76 18.61 9.85
N ALA A 64 9.87 18.10 10.41
CA ALA A 64 10.11 18.08 11.84
C ALA A 64 10.17 19.51 12.44
N GLU A 65 9.35 19.75 13.44
CA GLU A 65 9.36 20.99 14.21
C GLU A 65 10.23 20.82 15.48
N TRP A 66 11.19 21.70 15.69
CA TRP A 66 12.13 21.63 16.81
C TRP A 66 11.96 22.76 17.83
N ASN A 67 11.24 23.83 17.47
CA ASN A 67 11.13 25.03 18.28
C ASN A 67 9.77 25.22 18.96
N THR A 68 8.73 24.63 18.34
CA THR A 68 7.34 24.78 18.75
C THR A 68 6.71 23.44 19.05
N PHE A 69 6.19 23.23 20.26
CA PHE A 69 5.46 22.01 20.58
C PHE A 69 4.14 21.96 19.81
N THR A 70 4.02 21.03 18.87
CA THR A 70 2.90 20.95 17.94
C THR A 70 1.98 19.82 18.31
N ILE A 71 0.68 20.09 18.38
CA ILE A 71 -0.39 19.16 18.74
C ILE A 71 -1.32 19.02 17.54
N ALA A 72 -1.48 17.81 16.99
CA ALA A 72 -2.38 17.56 15.88
C ALA A 72 -3.72 17.01 16.34
N PHE A 73 -4.80 17.50 15.72
CA PHE A 73 -6.14 16.93 15.84
C PHE A 73 -6.43 16.11 14.62
N TYR A 74 -6.34 14.81 14.76
CA TYR A 74 -6.48 13.78 13.74
C TYR A 74 -7.74 12.96 13.98
N GLY A 75 -8.44 12.46 13.00
CA GLY A 75 -9.59 11.59 13.20
C GLY A 75 -10.66 11.71 12.12
N GLU A 76 -11.83 11.13 12.38
CA GLU A 76 -12.94 11.00 11.44
C GLU A 76 -13.42 12.36 10.91
N THR A 77 -13.97 12.34 9.69
CA THR A 77 -14.66 13.50 9.13
C THR A 77 -15.89 13.82 9.99
N ASN A 78 -16.17 15.10 10.21
CA ASN A 78 -17.29 15.58 11.07
C ASN A 78 -17.22 15.14 12.55
N ALA A 79 -16.07 14.65 13.03
CA ALA A 79 -15.89 14.37 14.46
C ALA A 79 -15.84 15.62 15.35
N GLY A 80 -15.76 16.82 14.75
CA GLY A 80 -15.77 18.12 15.45
C GLY A 80 -14.38 18.67 15.75
N LYS A 81 -13.34 18.22 15.04
CA LYS A 81 -11.95 18.74 15.17
C LYS A 81 -11.89 20.25 15.07
N SER A 82 -12.38 20.83 13.98
CA SER A 82 -12.38 22.27 13.75
C SER A 82 -13.22 23.04 14.79
N THR A 83 -14.29 22.45 15.32
CA THR A 83 -15.11 23.06 16.41
C THR A 83 -14.30 23.14 17.71
N ILE A 84 -13.58 22.07 18.06
CA ILE A 84 -12.70 22.04 19.23
C ILE A 84 -11.59 23.10 19.09
N ILE A 85 -10.92 23.10 17.93
CA ILE A 85 -9.83 24.04 17.65
C ILE A 85 -10.34 25.48 17.70
N GLU A 86 -11.49 25.77 17.10
CA GLU A 86 -12.08 27.11 17.13
C GLU A 86 -12.40 27.58 18.56
N THR A 87 -12.95 26.67 19.36
CA THR A 87 -13.20 26.95 20.77
C THR A 87 -11.93 27.27 21.53
N LEU A 88 -10.86 26.50 21.29
CA LEU A 88 -9.54 26.73 21.89
C LEU A 88 -8.91 28.04 21.41
N ARG A 89 -9.05 28.39 20.13
CA ARG A 89 -8.58 29.67 19.57
C ARG A 89 -9.21 30.87 20.28
N ILE A 90 -10.51 30.78 20.57
CA ILE A 90 -11.23 31.84 21.30
C ILE A 90 -10.78 31.90 22.75
N LEU A 91 -10.78 30.75 23.46
CA LEU A 91 -10.43 30.67 24.88
C LEU A 91 -8.97 31.09 25.15
N LEU A 92 -8.03 30.65 24.33
CA LEU A 92 -6.60 30.97 24.44
C LEU A 92 -6.24 32.28 23.77
N LYS A 93 -7.22 33.00 23.21
CA LYS A 93 -7.02 34.33 22.60
C LYS A 93 -5.95 34.31 21.50
N GLU A 94 -6.01 33.33 20.62
CA GLU A 94 -5.09 33.18 19.49
C GLU A 94 -5.05 34.48 18.66
N GLN A 95 -3.85 34.89 18.24
CA GLN A 95 -3.63 36.24 17.70
C GLN A 95 -4.41 36.51 16.42
N SER A 96 -4.44 35.56 15.48
CA SER A 96 -5.17 35.73 14.23
C SER A 96 -6.69 35.75 14.47
N LYS A 97 -7.19 34.98 15.44
CA LYS A 97 -8.58 35.00 15.87
C LYS A 97 -8.98 36.34 16.48
N ARG A 98 -8.14 36.89 17.37
CA ARG A 98 -8.38 38.23 17.92
C ARG A 98 -8.46 39.32 16.83
N SER A 99 -7.54 39.28 15.88
CA SER A 99 -7.56 40.21 14.74
C SER A 99 -8.84 40.09 13.92
N ARG A 100 -9.32 38.87 13.67
CA ARG A 100 -10.59 38.64 12.96
C ARG A 100 -11.80 39.11 13.77
N GLN A 101 -11.83 38.90 15.07
CA GLN A 101 -12.90 39.40 15.94
C GLN A 101 -12.93 40.95 15.96
N GLN A 102 -11.79 41.60 15.89
CA GLN A 102 -11.74 43.06 15.75
C GLN A 102 -12.27 43.52 14.39
N ALA A 103 -11.86 42.85 13.33
CA ALA A 103 -12.36 43.12 11.98
C ALA A 103 -13.89 42.86 11.85
N PHE A 104 -14.39 41.81 12.49
CA PHE A 104 -15.81 41.50 12.57
C PHE A 104 -16.60 42.67 13.20
N ARG A 105 -16.15 43.17 14.38
CA ARG A 105 -16.81 44.31 15.05
C ARG A 105 -16.79 45.58 14.20
N ALA A 106 -15.65 45.89 13.58
CA ALA A 106 -15.51 47.06 12.73
C ALA A 106 -16.46 46.95 11.50
N PHE A 107 -16.50 45.82 10.81
CA PHE A 107 -17.35 45.60 9.67
C PHE A 107 -18.86 45.63 10.04
N GLN A 108 -19.19 45.01 11.20
CA GLN A 108 -20.57 45.03 11.71
C GLN A 108 -21.07 46.43 12.02
N GLN A 109 -20.21 47.25 12.61
CA GLN A 109 -20.54 48.67 12.92
C GLN A 109 -20.64 49.52 11.66
N GLU A 110 -19.69 49.38 10.71
CA GLU A 110 -19.67 50.14 9.45
C GLU A 110 -20.91 49.92 8.62
N HIS A 111 -21.40 48.67 8.56
CA HIS A 111 -22.53 48.27 7.70
C HIS A 111 -23.85 48.11 8.45
N GLN A 112 -23.93 48.47 9.74
CA GLN A 112 -25.19 48.39 10.53
C GLN A 112 -25.81 46.97 10.48
N LEU A 113 -25.06 45.96 10.84
CA LEU A 113 -25.45 44.55 10.75
C LEU A 113 -25.71 43.94 12.13
N THR A 114 -26.42 44.64 13.02
CA THR A 114 -26.85 44.08 14.30
C THR A 114 -28.14 43.28 14.17
N ASP A 115 -28.44 42.41 15.15
CA ASP A 115 -29.74 41.70 15.19
C ASP A 115 -30.91 42.68 15.18
N SER A 116 -30.79 43.82 15.91
CA SER A 116 -31.80 44.88 15.90
C SER A 116 -32.00 45.53 14.53
N ASP A 117 -30.94 45.75 13.75
CA ASP A 117 -31.03 46.33 12.40
C ASP A 117 -31.76 45.37 11.44
N ILE A 118 -31.48 44.08 11.54
CA ILE A 118 -32.10 43.02 10.73
C ILE A 118 -33.57 42.89 11.09
N GLU A 119 -33.92 42.83 12.38
CA GLU A 119 -35.28 42.75 12.87
C GLU A 119 -36.09 43.97 12.44
N THR A 120 -35.52 45.19 12.53
CA THR A 120 -36.16 46.44 12.11
C THR A 120 -36.50 46.41 10.64
N LEU A 121 -35.58 45.97 9.77
CA LEU A 121 -35.82 45.87 8.34
C LEU A 121 -36.89 44.81 7.98
N GLN A 122 -36.85 43.65 8.66
CA GLN A 122 -37.83 42.58 8.50
C GLN A 122 -39.23 43.04 8.94
N HIS A 123 -39.32 43.76 10.08
CA HIS A 123 -40.58 44.29 10.56
C HIS A 123 -41.15 45.34 9.58
N ALA A 124 -40.32 46.28 9.11
CA ALA A 124 -40.75 47.29 8.13
C ALA A 124 -41.26 46.64 6.84
N LEU A 125 -40.59 45.56 6.34
CA LEU A 125 -41.04 44.85 5.16
C LEU A 125 -42.36 44.13 5.41
N SER A 126 -42.52 43.45 6.55
CA SER A 126 -43.73 42.72 6.93
C SER A 126 -44.94 43.67 7.11
N GLU A 127 -44.72 44.83 7.76
CA GLU A 127 -45.80 45.85 7.89
C GLU A 127 -46.21 46.42 6.56
N ASN A 128 -45.26 46.72 5.69
CA ASN A 128 -45.57 47.25 4.36
C ASN A 128 -46.31 46.21 3.47
N GLU A 129 -45.91 44.90 3.58
CA GLU A 129 -46.63 43.80 2.87
C GLU A 129 -48.06 43.60 3.39
N LYS A 130 -48.29 43.71 4.71
CA LYS A 130 -49.67 43.69 5.28
C LYS A 130 -50.51 44.82 4.74
N ARG A 131 -49.96 46.05 4.75
CA ARG A 131 -50.65 47.21 4.22
C ARG A 131 -50.99 47.11 2.72
N ALA A 132 -50.04 46.55 1.94
CA ALA A 132 -50.27 46.31 0.51
C ALA A 132 -51.40 45.29 0.26
N ALA A 133 -51.45 44.23 1.12
CA ALA A 133 -52.51 43.22 1.07
C ALA A 133 -53.87 43.80 1.46
N GLU A 134 -53.94 44.60 2.50
CA GLU A 134 -55.19 45.31 2.90
C GLU A 134 -55.71 46.22 1.78
N LEU A 135 -54.82 46.98 1.14
CA LEU A 135 -55.16 47.80 -0.01
C LEU A 135 -55.63 46.99 -1.23
N ALA A 136 -54.96 45.81 -1.46
CA ALA A 136 -55.40 44.92 -2.53
C ALA A 136 -56.79 44.35 -2.30
N HIS A 137 -57.11 43.94 -1.07
CA HIS A 137 -58.46 43.51 -0.68
C HIS A 137 -59.52 44.64 -0.82
N ALA A 138 -59.17 45.89 -0.41
CA ALA A 138 -60.06 47.02 -0.57
C ALA A 138 -60.32 47.31 -2.05
N ILE A 139 -59.32 47.27 -2.92
CA ILE A 139 -59.45 47.44 -4.38
C ILE A 139 -60.32 46.32 -4.95
N GLU A 140 -60.17 45.10 -4.54
CA GLU A 140 -60.96 43.94 -5.00
C GLU A 140 -62.43 44.09 -4.58
N ALA A 141 -62.70 44.47 -3.32
CA ALA A 141 -64.06 44.71 -2.81
C ALA A 141 -64.78 45.79 -3.60
N ILE A 142 -64.10 46.91 -3.88
CA ILE A 142 -64.64 47.95 -4.74
C ILE A 142 -64.94 47.45 -6.15
N ASN A 143 -63.98 46.69 -6.74
CA ASN A 143 -64.17 46.14 -8.08
C ASN A 143 -65.39 45.21 -8.15
N LEU A 144 -65.62 44.39 -7.15
CA LEU A 144 -66.78 43.50 -7.06
C LEU A 144 -68.09 44.29 -6.93
N ASP A 145 -68.13 45.27 -6.01
CA ASP A 145 -69.32 46.12 -5.84
C ASP A 145 -69.67 46.82 -7.14
N TYR A 146 -68.72 47.46 -7.79
CA TYR A 146 -68.94 48.13 -9.04
C TYR A 146 -69.26 47.21 -10.23
N ALA A 147 -68.74 45.99 -10.24
CA ALA A 147 -69.06 44.96 -11.23
C ALA A 147 -70.56 44.54 -11.11
N ASP A 148 -71.04 44.35 -9.88
CA ASP A 148 -72.43 44.00 -9.63
C ASP A 148 -73.39 45.11 -10.03
N ARG A 149 -73.07 46.36 -9.69
CA ARG A 149 -73.80 47.52 -10.12
C ARG A 149 -73.78 47.71 -11.65
N GLU A 150 -72.68 47.50 -12.30
CA GLU A 150 -72.55 47.56 -13.76
C GLU A 150 -73.36 46.46 -14.44
N HIS A 151 -73.36 45.25 -13.89
CA HIS A 151 -74.19 44.14 -14.36
C HIS A 151 -75.68 44.49 -14.27
N THR A 152 -76.08 45.14 -13.19
CA THR A 152 -77.44 45.60 -12.98
C THR A 152 -77.89 46.63 -14.07
N PHE A 153 -77.04 47.66 -14.32
CA PHE A 153 -77.28 48.61 -15.39
C PHE A 153 -77.34 47.98 -16.79
N GLN A 154 -76.44 47.05 -17.05
CA GLN A 154 -76.38 46.32 -18.32
C GLN A 154 -77.64 45.48 -18.52
N SER A 155 -78.11 44.78 -17.49
CA SER A 155 -79.38 44.01 -17.54
C SER A 155 -80.60 44.87 -17.83
N GLN A 156 -80.65 46.07 -17.20
CA GLN A 156 -81.69 47.05 -17.49
C GLN A 156 -81.61 47.56 -18.94
N ILE A 157 -80.46 47.89 -19.44
CA ILE A 157 -80.28 48.36 -20.84
C ILE A 157 -80.68 47.25 -21.83
N ASP A 158 -80.34 45.98 -21.52
CA ASP A 158 -80.73 44.86 -22.37
C ASP A 158 -82.21 44.58 -22.35
N ALA A 159 -82.86 44.67 -21.20
CA ALA A 159 -84.32 44.58 -21.07
C ALA A 159 -85.03 45.69 -21.82
N ILE A 160 -84.60 46.97 -21.69
CA ILE A 160 -85.17 48.13 -22.43
C ILE A 160 -84.90 47.93 -23.92
N SER A 161 -83.74 47.42 -24.31
CA SER A 161 -83.39 47.16 -25.70
C SER A 161 -84.32 46.13 -26.36
N ALA A 162 -84.65 45.06 -25.59
CA ALA A 162 -85.60 44.04 -26.01
C ALA A 162 -87.03 44.63 -26.19
N LEU A 163 -87.45 45.48 -25.23
CA LEU A 163 -88.76 46.24 -25.35
C LEU A 163 -88.80 47.15 -26.58
N ILE A 164 -87.75 47.91 -26.82
CA ILE A 164 -87.66 48.78 -28.01
C ILE A 164 -87.69 47.93 -29.30
N ALA A 165 -87.02 46.77 -29.32
CA ALA A 165 -87.06 45.89 -30.48
C ALA A 165 -88.46 45.34 -30.75
N ASP A 166 -89.21 44.97 -29.69
CA ASP A 166 -90.51 44.41 -29.80
C ASP A 166 -91.56 45.52 -30.21
N GLN A 167 -91.47 46.66 -29.60
CA GLN A 167 -92.28 47.83 -30.03
C GLN A 167 -92.04 48.20 -31.49
N ARG A 168 -90.79 48.17 -31.97
CA ARG A 168 -90.48 48.45 -33.40
C ARG A 168 -91.08 47.43 -34.35
N LYS A 169 -91.37 46.22 -33.94
CA LYS A 169 -92.10 45.22 -34.75
C LYS A 169 -93.57 45.58 -34.92
N GLN A 170 -94.15 46.19 -33.90
CA GLN A 170 -95.59 46.56 -33.85
C GLN A 170 -95.89 47.92 -34.47
N PHE A 171 -94.90 48.76 -34.80
CA PHE A 171 -95.08 50.06 -35.40
C PHE A 171 -95.49 49.99 -36.88
N SER A 172 -96.57 50.75 -37.28
CA SER A 172 -96.91 51.00 -38.70
C SER A 172 -95.75 51.75 -39.39
N LEU A 173 -95.71 51.67 -40.75
CA LEU A 173 -94.64 52.35 -41.53
C LEU A 173 -94.54 53.85 -41.25
N TRP A 174 -95.67 54.52 -40.97
CA TRP A 174 -95.73 55.97 -40.61
C TRP A 174 -95.16 56.26 -39.23
N ARG A 175 -95.39 55.43 -38.25
CA ARG A 175 -94.85 55.57 -36.93
C ARG A 175 -93.34 55.28 -36.93
N LYS A 176 -92.83 54.31 -37.72
CA LYS A 176 -91.43 54.10 -37.91
C LYS A 176 -90.71 55.33 -38.47
N PHE A 177 -91.33 56.06 -39.35
CA PHE A 177 -90.76 57.30 -39.95
C PHE A 177 -90.74 58.48 -38.94
N ILE A 178 -91.75 58.67 -38.13
CA ILE A 178 -91.79 59.71 -37.08
C ILE A 178 -90.71 59.42 -35.99
N HIS A 179 -90.50 58.16 -35.61
CA HIS A 179 -89.52 57.80 -34.63
C HIS A 179 -88.05 57.78 -35.14
N LEU A 180 -87.80 58.10 -36.38
CA LEU A 180 -86.45 58.48 -36.86
C LEU A 180 -86.04 59.86 -36.34
N TRP A 181 -86.99 60.75 -36.02
CA TRP A 181 -86.74 62.11 -35.56
C TRP A 181 -87.19 62.38 -34.11
N VAL A 182 -88.05 61.59 -33.57
CA VAL A 182 -88.51 61.72 -32.18
C VAL A 182 -88.24 60.40 -31.44
N LYS A 183 -87.38 60.45 -30.42
CA LYS A 183 -87.03 59.29 -29.57
C LYS A 183 -88.28 58.90 -28.74
N THR A 184 -88.56 57.62 -28.67
CA THR A 184 -89.58 57.06 -27.73
C THR A 184 -89.10 57.20 -26.26
N ALA A 185 -90.08 57.09 -25.33
CA ALA A 185 -89.75 57.14 -23.89
C ALA A 185 -88.73 56.11 -23.50
N GLU A 186 -88.88 54.93 -24.05
CA GLU A 186 -87.94 53.80 -23.81
C GLU A 186 -86.55 54.06 -24.40
N GLN A 187 -86.47 54.75 -25.56
CA GLN A 187 -85.16 55.13 -26.13
C GLN A 187 -84.48 56.19 -25.26
N LYS A 188 -85.23 57.15 -24.70
CA LYS A 188 -84.70 58.16 -23.78
C LYS A 188 -84.26 57.47 -22.45
N GLU A 189 -85.05 56.53 -21.97
CA GLU A 189 -84.70 55.75 -20.79
C GLU A 189 -83.41 54.91 -20.97
N LYS A 190 -83.33 54.26 -22.15
CA LYS A 190 -82.05 53.52 -22.49
C LYS A 190 -80.86 54.47 -22.52
N GLU A 191 -81.03 55.67 -23.11
CA GLU A 191 -79.95 56.67 -23.16
C GLU A 191 -79.57 57.17 -21.77
N SER A 192 -80.55 57.34 -20.89
CA SER A 192 -80.37 57.70 -19.49
C SER A 192 -79.58 56.59 -18.74
N GLN A 193 -79.96 55.34 -18.95
CA GLN A 193 -79.24 54.19 -18.31
C GLN A 193 -77.84 54.09 -18.83
N ILE A 194 -77.55 54.33 -20.10
CA ILE A 194 -76.20 54.37 -20.66
C ILE A 194 -75.35 55.48 -20.03
N ILE A 195 -75.96 56.69 -19.88
CA ILE A 195 -75.29 57.83 -19.21
C ILE A 195 -74.96 57.49 -17.75
N LEU A 196 -75.92 56.88 -17.03
CA LEU A 196 -75.72 56.46 -15.66
C LEU A 196 -74.60 55.38 -15.53
N ARG A 197 -74.55 54.41 -16.46
CA ARG A 197 -73.51 53.45 -16.53
C ARG A 197 -72.12 54.09 -16.81
N GLN A 198 -72.06 55.09 -17.69
CA GLN A 198 -70.84 55.86 -17.94
C GLN A 198 -70.39 56.65 -16.68
N ALA A 199 -71.35 57.26 -15.98
CA ALA A 199 -71.08 57.95 -14.73
C ALA A 199 -70.57 56.99 -13.66
N LEU A 200 -71.13 55.77 -13.59
CA LEU A 200 -70.64 54.71 -12.70
C LEU A 200 -69.16 54.32 -12.99
N ALA A 201 -68.78 54.26 -14.28
CA ALA A 201 -67.36 53.97 -14.65
C ALA A 201 -66.42 55.10 -14.20
N HIS A 202 -66.86 56.36 -14.28
CA HIS A 202 -66.11 57.52 -13.74
C HIS A 202 -66.01 57.47 -12.20
N GLU A 203 -67.08 57.12 -11.52
CA GLU A 203 -67.12 56.97 -10.06
C GLU A 203 -66.22 55.91 -9.61
N LYS A 204 -66.24 54.72 -10.27
CA LYS A 204 -65.30 53.61 -10.05
C LYS A 204 -63.86 54.06 -10.22
N ALA A 205 -63.49 54.68 -11.32
CA ALA A 205 -62.15 55.15 -11.60
C ALA A 205 -61.66 56.13 -10.50
N ASN A 206 -62.51 57.02 -10.03
CA ASN A 206 -62.20 57.97 -8.97
C ASN A 206 -62.05 57.26 -7.60
N ALA A 207 -62.94 56.33 -7.28
CA ALA A 207 -62.83 55.51 -6.04
C ALA A 207 -61.57 54.66 -5.98
N LEU A 208 -61.12 54.06 -7.09
CA LEU A 208 -59.93 53.26 -7.18
C LEU A 208 -58.66 54.09 -7.22
N LYS A 209 -58.63 55.26 -7.74
CA LYS A 209 -57.43 56.07 -8.03
C LYS A 209 -56.53 56.27 -6.79
N SER A 210 -57.10 56.64 -5.66
CA SER A 210 -56.34 56.86 -4.43
C SER A 210 -55.79 55.58 -3.87
N LEU A 211 -56.57 54.46 -3.90
CA LEU A 211 -56.11 53.16 -3.38
C LEU A 211 -55.06 52.55 -4.28
N GLN A 212 -55.21 52.66 -5.60
CA GLN A 212 -54.18 52.21 -6.56
C GLN A 212 -52.88 52.98 -6.40
N THR A 213 -52.97 54.32 -6.19
CA THR A 213 -51.77 55.13 -5.93
C THR A 213 -51.09 54.69 -4.64
N GLN A 214 -51.84 54.55 -3.54
CA GLN A 214 -51.27 54.07 -2.25
C GLN A 214 -50.68 52.67 -2.36
N LYS A 215 -51.36 51.77 -3.12
CA LYS A 215 -50.83 50.43 -3.37
C LYS A 215 -49.52 50.48 -4.16
N ALA A 216 -49.46 51.29 -5.22
CA ALA A 216 -48.23 51.46 -6.01
C ALA A 216 -47.07 52.04 -5.17
N GLU A 217 -47.35 52.94 -4.25
CA GLU A 217 -46.38 53.46 -3.28
C GLU A 217 -45.88 52.35 -2.32
N CYS A 218 -46.83 51.55 -1.78
CA CYS A 218 -46.47 50.39 -0.97
C CYS A 218 -45.60 49.34 -1.73
N ASP A 219 -45.99 49.03 -2.97
CA ASP A 219 -45.25 48.08 -3.83
C ASP A 219 -43.84 48.62 -4.16
N SER A 220 -43.71 49.93 -4.45
CA SER A 220 -42.44 50.62 -4.67
C SER A 220 -41.57 50.59 -3.41
N HIS A 221 -42.14 50.87 -2.24
CA HIS A 221 -41.43 50.82 -0.94
C HIS A 221 -41.03 49.40 -0.59
N ALA A 222 -41.89 48.39 -0.83
CA ALA A 222 -41.51 46.98 -0.67
C ALA A 222 -40.33 46.59 -1.56
N ALA A 223 -40.30 47.05 -2.81
CA ALA A 223 -39.19 46.82 -3.73
C ALA A 223 -37.87 47.40 -3.21
N SER A 224 -37.89 48.62 -2.68
CA SER A 224 -36.71 49.26 -2.08
C SER A 224 -36.25 48.56 -0.81
N LEU A 225 -37.17 48.14 0.08
CA LEU A 225 -36.86 47.39 1.28
C LEU A 225 -36.26 46.01 0.96
N ARG A 226 -36.79 45.30 -0.07
CA ARG A 226 -36.21 44.03 -0.56
C ARG A 226 -34.80 44.23 -1.13
N GLN A 227 -34.56 45.33 -1.85
CA GLN A 227 -33.24 45.65 -2.35
C GLN A 227 -32.23 45.88 -1.18
N LEU A 228 -32.66 46.62 -0.15
CA LEU A 228 -31.86 46.80 1.08
C LEU A 228 -31.61 45.45 1.78
N GLN A 229 -32.62 44.58 1.87
CA GLN A 229 -32.48 43.25 2.46
C GLN A 229 -31.48 42.40 1.67
N ALA A 230 -31.52 42.44 0.34
CA ALA A 230 -30.55 41.71 -0.49
C ALA A 230 -29.13 42.24 -0.32
N ALA A 231 -28.94 43.56 -0.24
CA ALA A 231 -27.66 44.18 0.04
C ALA A 231 -27.15 43.81 1.46
N GLN A 232 -28.04 43.86 2.46
CA GLN A 232 -27.70 43.43 3.84
C GLN A 232 -27.30 41.95 3.89
N LYS A 233 -28.02 41.08 3.17
CA LYS A 233 -27.66 39.65 3.06
C LYS A 233 -26.26 39.43 2.47
N SER A 234 -25.92 40.14 1.39
CA SER A 234 -24.58 40.09 0.80
C SER A 234 -23.50 40.51 1.81
N LYS A 235 -23.78 41.54 2.59
CA LYS A 235 -22.84 42.00 3.66
C LYS A 235 -22.75 41.01 4.83
N LEU A 236 -23.83 40.30 5.16
CA LEU A 236 -23.80 39.22 6.16
C LEU A 236 -22.97 38.04 5.68
N ASP A 237 -23.01 37.73 4.37
CA ASP A 237 -22.15 36.67 3.79
C ASP A 237 -20.66 37.07 3.88
N GLU A 238 -20.31 38.35 3.61
CA GLU A 238 -18.96 38.89 3.80
C GLU A 238 -18.57 38.85 5.30
N LEU A 239 -19.45 39.24 6.21
CA LEU A 239 -19.23 39.18 7.67
C LEU A 239 -18.99 37.76 8.18
N SER A 240 -19.60 36.75 7.54
CA SER A 240 -19.47 35.35 7.92
C SER A 240 -18.03 34.85 7.84
N LEU A 241 -17.22 35.40 6.96
CA LEU A 241 -15.79 35.06 6.81
C LEU A 241 -14.94 35.57 7.99
N LEU A 242 -15.44 36.50 8.78
CA LEU A 242 -14.80 37.07 9.96
C LEU A 242 -15.36 36.52 11.27
N ALA A 243 -16.48 35.81 11.20
CA ALA A 243 -17.24 35.35 12.36
C ALA A 243 -16.52 34.25 13.17
N ASP A 244 -16.94 34.08 14.42
CA ASP A 244 -16.59 32.90 15.20
C ASP A 244 -17.25 31.68 14.56
N GLY A 245 -16.47 30.61 14.37
CA GLY A 245 -16.94 29.38 13.74
C GLY A 245 -16.69 29.30 12.22
N GLU A 246 -15.99 30.21 11.61
CA GLU A 246 -15.67 30.21 10.17
C GLU A 246 -14.98 28.92 9.68
N ILE A 247 -14.11 28.34 10.54
CA ILE A 247 -13.40 27.08 10.24
C ILE A 247 -14.28 25.83 10.47
N ILE A 248 -15.46 26.02 11.08
CA ILE A 248 -16.37 24.90 11.35
C ILE A 248 -17.13 24.56 10.08
N GLY A 249 -16.88 23.37 9.54
CA GLY A 249 -17.53 22.89 8.32
C GLY A 249 -19.04 22.76 8.47
N THR A 250 -19.74 22.99 7.37
CA THR A 250 -21.21 22.86 7.28
C THR A 250 -21.68 21.41 7.16
N GLY A 251 -20.78 20.42 7.33
CA GLY A 251 -21.06 18.98 7.21
C GLY A 251 -20.74 18.39 5.83
N VAL A 252 -20.21 19.19 4.91
CA VAL A 252 -19.72 18.70 3.61
C VAL A 252 -18.36 18.05 3.80
N SER A 253 -18.14 16.87 3.22
CA SER A 253 -16.94 16.04 3.45
C SER A 253 -15.60 16.67 3.03
N ASP A 254 -15.61 17.70 2.21
CA ASP A 254 -14.40 18.27 1.60
C ASP A 254 -14.07 19.68 2.16
N PHE A 255 -14.58 20.06 3.34
CA PHE A 255 -14.41 21.43 3.87
C PHE A 255 -12.96 21.70 4.34
N THR A 256 -12.28 20.73 4.99
CA THR A 256 -10.89 20.85 5.44
C THR A 256 -10.01 20.01 4.54
N MET A 257 -9.50 20.60 3.46
CA MET A 257 -8.61 19.94 2.50
C MET A 257 -7.14 20.14 2.85
N ASP A 258 -6.79 21.24 3.53
CA ASP A 258 -5.43 21.62 3.88
C ASP A 258 -5.20 21.63 5.39
N THR A 259 -3.98 21.30 5.81
CA THR A 259 -3.57 21.37 7.20
C THR A 259 -3.31 22.82 7.59
N THR A 260 -3.98 23.30 8.63
CA THR A 260 -3.80 24.67 9.13
C THR A 260 -3.15 24.66 10.51
N LEU A 261 -2.13 25.52 10.70
CA LEU A 261 -1.39 25.68 11.94
C LEU A 261 -1.88 26.95 12.68
N TYR A 262 -2.23 26.79 13.95
CA TYR A 262 -2.61 27.89 14.85
C TYR A 262 -1.61 28.00 15.99
N PRO A 263 -0.78 29.07 16.03
CA PRO A 263 0.22 29.27 17.09
C PRO A 263 -0.39 29.88 18.34
N PHE A 264 0.11 29.48 19.51
CA PHE A 264 -0.27 29.98 20.82
C PHE A 264 0.93 30.24 21.69
N ASP A 265 0.80 31.24 22.59
CA ASP A 265 1.73 31.51 23.64
C ASP A 265 1.01 31.33 25.00
N ALA A 266 1.38 30.35 25.78
CA ALA A 266 0.84 30.10 27.11
C ALA A 266 1.97 29.77 28.10
N HIS A 267 1.96 30.38 29.29
CA HIS A 267 2.93 30.12 30.36
C HIS A 267 4.41 30.21 29.93
N ASN A 268 4.75 31.18 29.07
CA ASN A 268 6.09 31.37 28.49
C ASN A 268 6.54 30.23 27.55
N GLN A 269 5.64 29.38 27.08
CA GLN A 269 5.92 28.33 26.12
C GLN A 269 5.12 28.51 24.85
N ARG A 270 5.79 28.34 23.73
CA ARG A 270 5.14 28.35 22.41
C ARG A 270 4.67 26.96 22.06
N PHE A 271 3.39 26.85 21.66
CA PHE A 271 2.85 25.64 21.10
C PHE A 271 1.91 25.98 19.93
N ALA A 272 1.60 24.98 19.13
CA ALA A 272 0.69 25.16 18.00
C ALA A 272 -0.30 24.00 17.90
N LEU A 273 -1.50 24.32 17.43
CA LEU A 273 -2.51 23.32 17.09
C LEU A 273 -2.56 23.16 15.58
N LEU A 274 -2.62 21.90 15.11
CA LEU A 274 -2.80 21.53 13.72
C LEU A 274 -4.21 20.96 13.51
N ASP A 275 -4.98 21.62 12.64
CA ASP A 275 -6.23 21.04 12.12
C ASP A 275 -5.89 20.13 10.92
N VAL A 276 -6.09 18.83 11.09
CA VAL A 276 -5.73 17.81 10.09
C VAL A 276 -6.99 17.38 9.36
N PRO A 277 -6.96 17.21 8.00
CA PRO A 277 -8.08 16.68 7.26
C PRO A 277 -8.63 15.37 7.83
N GLY A 278 -9.94 15.11 7.62
CA GLY A 278 -10.57 13.88 8.09
C GLY A 278 -10.11 12.64 7.32
N ILE A 279 -10.01 11.51 8.01
CA ILE A 279 -9.52 10.23 7.45
C ILE A 279 -10.59 9.42 6.68
N GLU A 280 -11.85 9.86 6.69
CA GLU A 280 -12.94 9.26 5.94
C GLU A 280 -13.23 10.08 4.68
N GLY A 281 -13.35 9.43 3.51
CA GLY A 281 -13.64 10.07 2.25
C GLY A 281 -12.56 9.83 1.19
N LYS A 282 -12.19 10.84 0.41
CA LYS A 282 -11.16 10.74 -0.64
C LYS A 282 -9.74 10.74 -0.03
N GLU A 283 -9.43 9.72 0.75
CA GLU A 283 -8.19 9.58 1.53
C GLU A 283 -6.92 9.75 0.68
N SER A 284 -6.91 9.23 -0.55
CA SER A 284 -5.77 9.37 -1.47
C SER A 284 -5.39 10.82 -1.78
N LYS A 285 -6.34 11.77 -1.67
CA LYS A 285 -6.08 13.19 -1.92
C LYS A 285 -5.48 13.93 -0.72
N VAL A 286 -5.75 13.44 0.49
CA VAL A 286 -5.33 14.11 1.74
C VAL A 286 -4.24 13.33 2.49
N LEU A 287 -3.84 12.16 2.00
CA LEU A 287 -2.86 11.30 2.66
C LEU A 287 -1.53 12.01 2.91
N THR A 288 -1.04 12.75 1.91
CA THR A 288 0.22 13.51 2.04
C THR A 288 0.12 14.60 3.11
N GLN A 289 -1.00 15.32 3.19
CA GLN A 289 -1.23 16.35 4.22
C GLN A 289 -1.33 15.74 5.62
N ILE A 290 -2.00 14.58 5.75
CA ILE A 290 -2.07 13.85 7.01
C ILE A 290 -0.66 13.43 7.44
N GLN A 291 0.13 12.85 6.55
CA GLN A 291 1.49 12.42 6.83
C GLN A 291 2.37 13.60 7.28
N GLN A 292 2.38 14.69 6.53
CA GLN A 292 3.15 15.90 6.87
C GLN A 292 2.72 16.50 8.22
N ALA A 293 1.42 16.51 8.52
CA ALA A 293 0.91 16.99 9.79
C ALA A 293 1.34 16.12 10.97
N VAL A 294 1.30 14.79 10.79
CA VAL A 294 1.73 13.80 11.79
C VAL A 294 3.25 13.88 11.99
N GLU A 295 4.04 14.06 10.93
CA GLU A 295 5.49 14.27 11.02
C GLU A 295 5.84 15.54 11.81
N LYS A 296 5.05 16.60 11.68
CA LYS A 296 5.18 17.84 12.46
C LYS A 296 4.78 17.71 13.92
N ALA A 297 3.76 16.89 14.21
CA ALA A 297 3.14 16.83 15.54
C ALA A 297 4.05 16.11 16.57
N HIS A 298 4.01 16.56 17.83
CA HIS A 298 4.67 15.93 18.97
C HIS A 298 3.69 15.21 19.89
N ALA A 299 2.41 15.62 19.83
CA ALA A 299 1.29 14.92 20.44
C ALA A 299 0.12 14.91 19.45
N VAL A 300 -0.69 13.87 19.49
CA VAL A 300 -1.83 13.69 18.59
C VAL A 300 -3.08 13.35 19.39
N PHE A 301 -4.18 14.07 19.12
CA PHE A 301 -5.51 13.71 19.56
C PHE A 301 -6.27 13.03 18.42
N TYR A 302 -6.57 11.76 18.59
CA TYR A 302 -7.53 11.06 17.75
C TYR A 302 -8.95 11.48 18.15
N VAL A 303 -9.60 12.29 17.32
CA VAL A 303 -10.92 12.85 17.60
C VAL A 303 -12.00 11.95 16.99
N THR A 304 -12.92 11.50 17.82
CA THR A 304 -14.07 10.70 17.40
C THR A 304 -15.37 11.21 18.03
N SER A 305 -16.48 11.08 17.31
CA SER A 305 -17.83 11.37 17.84
C SER A 305 -18.56 10.12 18.32
N LYS A 306 -17.93 8.93 18.20
CA LYS A 306 -18.47 7.64 18.60
C LYS A 306 -17.72 7.13 19.82
N PRO A 307 -18.38 6.64 20.87
CA PRO A 307 -17.71 6.08 22.03
C PRO A 307 -17.11 4.70 21.75
N THR A 308 -17.50 4.06 20.64
CA THR A 308 -17.05 2.73 20.24
C THR A 308 -15.65 2.75 19.61
N ALA A 309 -14.90 1.66 19.81
CA ALA A 309 -13.61 1.49 19.17
C ALA A 309 -13.72 1.54 17.64
N PRO A 310 -12.70 2.10 16.95
CA PRO A 310 -12.64 2.11 15.48
C PRO A 310 -12.75 0.69 14.91
N GLN A 311 -13.35 0.58 13.74
CA GLN A 311 -13.52 -0.71 13.07
C GLN A 311 -12.19 -1.29 12.63
N LYS A 312 -12.05 -2.61 12.84
CA LYS A 312 -10.97 -3.40 12.30
C LYS A 312 -11.25 -3.75 10.83
N GLY A 313 -10.22 -3.73 9.99
CA GLY A 313 -10.32 -4.13 8.59
C GLY A 313 -10.53 -5.64 8.40
N ASP A 314 -10.76 -6.02 7.17
CA ASP A 314 -10.78 -7.41 6.71
C ASP A 314 -9.53 -7.73 5.87
N ASP A 315 -9.45 -8.96 5.35
CA ASP A 315 -8.29 -9.43 4.56
C ASP A 315 -8.10 -8.64 3.23
N ASN A 316 -9.09 -7.84 2.81
CA ASN A 316 -9.08 -7.11 1.54
C ASN A 316 -8.83 -5.61 1.69
N ALA A 317 -9.13 -5.02 2.86
CA ALA A 317 -8.95 -3.58 3.09
C ALA A 317 -8.65 -3.24 4.56
N PRO A 318 -7.66 -2.36 4.83
CA PRO A 318 -7.37 -1.90 6.18
C PRO A 318 -8.54 -1.08 6.74
N GLY A 319 -8.96 -1.38 7.97
CA GLY A 319 -9.95 -0.60 8.70
C GLY A 319 -9.38 0.66 9.32
N THR A 320 -10.23 1.42 9.99
CA THR A 320 -9.83 2.66 10.66
C THR A 320 -8.76 2.43 11.74
N LEU A 321 -8.80 1.28 12.42
CA LEU A 321 -7.83 0.95 13.48
C LEU A 321 -6.43 0.71 12.91
N GLU A 322 -6.31 -0.01 11.79
CA GLU A 322 -5.05 -0.24 11.08
C GLU A 322 -4.48 1.06 10.50
N LYS A 323 -5.34 1.95 9.98
CA LYS A 323 -4.94 3.28 9.50
C LYS A 323 -4.39 4.16 10.63
N ILE A 324 -5.06 4.16 11.79
CA ILE A 324 -4.56 4.84 13.00
C ILE A 324 -3.17 4.33 13.37
N LYS A 325 -2.97 3.00 13.38
CA LYS A 325 -1.67 2.40 13.63
C LYS A 325 -0.63 2.85 12.61
N ALA A 326 -0.94 2.77 11.32
CA ALA A 326 -0.02 3.14 10.25
C ALA A 326 0.42 4.61 10.34
N HIS A 327 -0.50 5.52 10.68
CA HIS A 327 -0.20 6.95 10.75
C HIS A 327 0.44 7.38 12.06
N LEU A 328 0.09 6.76 13.20
CA LEU A 328 0.46 7.25 14.54
C LEU A 328 1.50 6.39 15.26
N ASN A 329 1.96 5.29 14.69
CA ASN A 329 2.91 4.38 15.35
C ASN A 329 4.23 5.06 15.77
N ALA A 330 4.67 6.08 15.03
CA ALA A 330 5.89 6.84 15.33
C ALA A 330 5.70 7.94 16.38
N GLN A 331 4.46 8.24 16.83
CA GLN A 331 4.18 9.25 17.84
C GLN A 331 4.47 8.73 19.24
N THR A 332 4.98 9.61 20.11
CA THR A 332 5.28 9.27 21.50
C THR A 332 4.15 9.60 22.47
N GLU A 333 3.17 10.39 22.03
CA GLU A 333 2.05 10.82 22.85
C GLU A 333 0.77 10.91 22.02
N VAL A 334 -0.08 9.88 22.13
CA VAL A 334 -1.36 9.78 21.46
C VAL A 334 -2.49 9.69 22.47
N TRP A 335 -3.50 10.52 22.29
CA TRP A 335 -4.71 10.56 23.11
C TRP A 335 -5.93 10.32 22.25
N THR A 336 -7.00 9.77 22.79
CA THR A 336 -8.32 9.85 22.18
C THR A 336 -9.09 11.03 22.75
N LEU A 337 -9.77 11.77 21.89
CA LEU A 337 -10.68 12.84 22.27
C LEU A 337 -12.09 12.51 21.79
N PHE A 338 -12.91 12.02 22.69
CA PHE A 338 -14.30 11.71 22.44
C PHE A 338 -15.14 13.00 22.48
N ASN A 339 -15.65 13.43 21.33
CA ASN A 339 -16.51 14.59 21.21
C ASN A 339 -17.98 14.19 21.24
N LYS A 340 -18.58 14.22 22.43
CA LYS A 340 -19.99 13.87 22.60
C LYS A 340 -20.89 14.92 21.96
N ARG A 341 -21.81 14.50 21.09
CA ARG A 341 -22.82 15.38 20.51
C ARG A 341 -23.91 15.70 21.54
N ILE A 342 -24.01 16.98 21.91
CA ILE A 342 -25.07 17.53 22.73
C ILE A 342 -25.84 18.55 21.91
N THR A 343 -27.16 18.41 21.84
CA THR A 343 -28.04 19.24 21.00
C THR A 343 -28.87 20.23 21.79
N ASN A 344 -28.99 20.03 23.11
CA ASN A 344 -29.80 20.93 23.96
C ASN A 344 -29.23 21.04 25.38
N ALA A 345 -29.57 22.12 26.08
CA ALA A 345 -29.10 22.42 27.43
C ALA A 345 -29.55 21.39 28.50
N VAL A 346 -30.66 20.66 28.26
CA VAL A 346 -31.15 19.65 29.22
C VAL A 346 -30.17 18.47 29.32
N GLN A 347 -29.50 18.13 28.23
CA GLN A 347 -28.49 17.08 28.22
C GLN A 347 -27.25 17.47 29.04
N LEU A 348 -26.92 18.77 29.15
CA LEU A 348 -25.82 19.27 29.98
C LEU A 348 -26.17 19.28 31.48
N ASN A 349 -27.44 19.20 31.85
CA ASN A 349 -27.84 19.14 33.26
C ASN A 349 -27.61 17.79 33.92
N ARG A 350 -27.18 16.78 33.14
CA ARG A 350 -26.79 15.47 33.70
C ARG A 350 -25.56 15.62 34.61
N PRO A 351 -25.43 14.72 35.63
CA PRO A 351 -24.29 14.75 36.57
C PRO A 351 -22.95 14.55 35.89
N THR A 352 -22.91 13.69 34.87
CA THR A 352 -21.72 13.34 34.10
C THR A 352 -21.93 13.61 32.62
N LEU A 353 -20.86 14.03 31.92
CA LEU A 353 -20.90 14.21 30.47
C LEU A 353 -21.11 12.87 29.74
N VAL A 354 -20.47 11.82 30.22
CA VAL A 354 -20.50 10.46 29.66
C VAL A 354 -21.40 9.59 30.50
N SER A 355 -22.27 8.77 29.90
CA SER A 355 -23.07 7.77 30.60
C SER A 355 -22.24 6.51 30.92
N ASP A 356 -22.74 5.65 31.84
CA ASP A 356 -22.04 4.43 32.21
C ASP A 356 -21.83 3.48 31.02
N ASP A 357 -22.82 3.35 30.12
CA ASP A 357 -22.70 2.53 28.90
C ASP A 357 -21.67 3.09 27.91
N GLU A 358 -21.64 4.42 27.77
CA GLU A 358 -20.62 5.07 26.94
C GLU A 358 -19.24 4.90 27.57
N GLN A 359 -19.11 4.93 28.90
CA GLN A 359 -17.83 4.72 29.59
C GLN A 359 -17.31 3.30 29.33
N LEU A 360 -18.15 2.27 29.42
CA LEU A 360 -17.77 0.90 29.08
C LEU A 360 -17.26 0.79 27.63
N SER A 361 -17.90 1.50 26.71
CA SER A 361 -17.48 1.53 25.29
C SER A 361 -16.15 2.26 25.12
N LEU A 362 -15.89 3.34 25.86
CA LEU A 362 -14.61 4.06 25.85
C LEU A 362 -13.49 3.24 26.50
N ASP A 363 -13.79 2.41 27.50
CA ASP A 363 -12.81 1.51 28.10
C ASP A 363 -12.37 0.41 27.11
N ASP A 364 -13.28 -0.14 26.30
CA ASP A 364 -12.94 -1.06 25.19
C ASP A 364 -12.12 -0.36 24.11
N LEU A 365 -12.48 0.90 23.77
CA LEU A 365 -11.70 1.73 22.85
C LEU A 365 -10.27 1.93 23.38
N ASN A 366 -10.11 2.32 24.65
CA ASN A 366 -8.82 2.49 25.30
C ASN A 366 -7.97 1.23 25.23
N LYS A 367 -8.58 0.06 25.50
CA LYS A 367 -7.90 -1.22 25.41
C LYS A 367 -7.39 -1.48 24.00
N LYS A 368 -8.24 -1.33 22.99
CA LYS A 368 -7.86 -1.57 21.58
C LYS A 368 -6.80 -0.58 21.08
N MET A 369 -6.89 0.68 21.49
CA MET A 369 -5.86 1.67 21.14
C MET A 369 -4.50 1.36 21.78
N ARG A 370 -4.47 0.87 23.02
CA ARG A 370 -3.23 0.40 23.67
C ARG A 370 -2.67 -0.85 23.02
N GLU A 371 -3.51 -1.77 22.57
CA GLU A 371 -3.06 -2.96 21.83
C GLU A 371 -2.36 -2.57 20.50
N GLN A 372 -2.75 -1.46 19.87
CA GLN A 372 -2.18 -1.01 18.60
C GLN A 372 -0.96 -0.10 18.76
N LEU A 373 -0.98 0.82 19.72
CA LEU A 373 0.00 1.90 19.87
C LEU A 373 0.91 1.71 21.11
N GLY A 374 0.66 0.68 21.92
CA GLY A 374 1.47 0.39 23.12
C GLY A 374 1.50 1.54 24.11
N ASP A 375 2.67 1.79 24.68
CA ASP A 375 2.92 2.83 25.67
C ASP A 375 2.83 4.27 25.11
N ASN A 376 2.77 4.42 23.81
CA ASN A 376 2.58 5.72 23.15
C ASN A 376 1.14 6.24 23.31
N TYR A 377 0.18 5.33 23.51
CA TYR A 377 -1.19 5.70 23.81
C TYR A 377 -1.37 6.03 25.30
N ARG A 378 -2.00 7.17 25.60
CA ARG A 378 -2.17 7.63 26.97
C ARG A 378 -3.54 7.25 27.53
N ASP A 379 -4.59 7.93 27.07
CA ASP A 379 -5.96 7.71 27.56
C ASP A 379 -6.98 8.42 26.67
N THR A 380 -8.27 8.31 27.02
CA THR A 380 -9.38 9.05 26.41
C THR A 380 -9.74 10.25 27.28
N TRP A 381 -9.93 11.39 26.62
CA TRP A 381 -10.56 12.59 27.19
C TRP A 381 -11.92 12.82 26.53
N SER A 382 -12.95 13.19 27.33
CA SER A 382 -14.30 13.42 26.81
C SER A 382 -14.67 14.90 26.87
N VAL A 383 -15.17 15.41 25.73
CA VAL A 383 -15.62 16.80 25.62
C VAL A 383 -16.94 16.88 24.85
N SER A 384 -17.60 18.03 24.90
CA SER A 384 -18.70 18.40 23.98
C SER A 384 -18.40 19.74 23.34
N ALA A 385 -17.91 19.71 22.11
CA ALA A 385 -17.34 20.88 21.46
C ALA A 385 -18.36 21.95 21.11
N MET A 386 -19.52 21.59 20.57
CA MET A 386 -20.51 22.56 20.07
C MET A 386 -21.11 23.44 21.18
N PRO A 387 -21.58 22.91 22.31
CA PRO A 387 -22.04 23.77 23.40
C PRO A 387 -20.95 24.64 23.99
N ALA A 388 -19.71 24.10 24.10
CA ALA A 388 -18.56 24.87 24.56
C ALA A 388 -18.24 26.02 23.59
N PHE A 389 -18.22 25.76 22.29
CA PHE A 389 -18.08 26.80 21.27
C PHE A 389 -19.13 27.88 21.40
N LEU A 390 -20.40 27.49 21.45
CA LEU A 390 -21.53 28.44 21.56
C LEU A 390 -21.45 29.26 22.86
N SER A 391 -20.89 28.75 23.95
CA SER A 391 -20.77 29.51 25.19
C SER A 391 -19.76 30.66 25.07
N VAL A 392 -18.70 30.52 24.26
CA VAL A 392 -17.60 31.50 24.15
C VAL A 392 -17.62 32.30 22.84
N ALA A 393 -18.38 31.88 21.83
CA ALA A 393 -18.47 32.54 20.54
C ALA A 393 -19.31 33.82 20.62
N GLU A 394 -18.67 34.95 20.77
CA GLU A 394 -19.35 36.25 20.88
C GLU A 394 -19.62 36.91 19.52
N HIS A 395 -18.83 36.59 18.51
CA HIS A 395 -18.84 37.21 17.20
C HIS A 395 -19.51 36.28 16.17
N LEU A 396 -20.79 35.97 16.40
CA LEU A 396 -21.61 35.17 15.49
C LEU A 396 -22.35 36.06 14.50
N VAL A 397 -22.56 35.55 13.30
CA VAL A 397 -23.38 36.28 12.29
C VAL A 397 -24.79 36.48 12.84
N PRO A 398 -25.30 37.74 12.88
CA PRO A 398 -26.63 38.05 13.37
C PRO A 398 -27.72 37.24 12.61
N GLY A 399 -28.72 36.79 13.34
CA GLY A 399 -29.80 35.96 12.80
C GLY A 399 -29.43 34.54 12.41
N SER A 400 -28.12 34.13 12.51
CA SER A 400 -27.68 32.78 12.18
C SER A 400 -28.20 31.72 13.17
N GLU A 401 -28.21 30.46 12.74
CA GLU A 401 -28.65 29.37 13.59
C GLU A 401 -27.76 29.20 14.84
N ASN A 402 -26.43 29.46 14.72
CA ASN A 402 -25.52 29.44 15.85
C ASN A 402 -25.80 30.56 16.83
N ALA A 403 -26.13 31.80 16.35
CA ALA A 403 -26.52 32.89 17.22
C ALA A 403 -27.80 32.56 18.00
N LYS A 404 -28.82 32.03 17.34
CA LYS A 404 -30.08 31.59 17.98
C LYS A 404 -29.87 30.46 18.99
N LYS A 405 -29.03 29.49 18.68
CA LYS A 405 -28.68 28.39 19.59
C LYS A 405 -27.92 28.90 20.82
N ARG A 406 -27.00 29.85 20.62
CA ARG A 406 -26.25 30.49 21.71
C ARG A 406 -27.18 31.20 22.70
N VAL A 407 -28.09 32.01 22.21
CA VAL A 407 -29.08 32.70 23.07
C VAL A 407 -29.85 31.68 23.92
N LYS A 408 -30.45 30.66 23.30
CA LYS A 408 -31.19 29.61 24.00
C LYS A 408 -30.37 28.82 25.02
N LEU A 409 -29.08 28.67 24.76
CA LEU A 409 -28.17 27.96 25.65
C LEU A 409 -27.83 28.81 26.89
N LEU A 410 -27.50 30.09 26.67
CA LEU A 410 -27.13 31.05 27.72
C LEU A 410 -28.32 31.50 28.56
N GLU A 411 -29.56 31.42 28.08
CA GLU A 411 -30.77 31.61 28.90
C GLU A 411 -30.89 30.56 30.02
N LYS A 412 -30.26 29.39 29.87
CA LYS A 412 -30.39 28.25 30.81
C LYS A 412 -29.17 28.01 31.68
N LEU A 413 -27.98 28.35 31.18
CA LEU A 413 -26.72 28.04 31.85
C LEU A 413 -25.69 29.17 31.56
N GLU A 414 -24.89 29.48 32.58
CA GLU A 414 -23.76 30.41 32.42
C GLU A 414 -22.60 29.79 31.63
N SER A 415 -21.83 30.62 30.92
CA SER A 415 -20.72 30.18 30.08
C SER A 415 -19.68 29.31 30.81
N GLU A 416 -19.31 29.71 32.05
CA GLU A 416 -18.34 28.96 32.88
C GLU A 416 -18.85 27.57 33.23
N THR A 417 -20.15 27.46 33.60
CA THR A 417 -20.80 26.20 33.90
C THR A 417 -20.88 25.30 32.65
N ILE A 418 -21.13 25.88 31.47
CA ILE A 418 -21.13 25.15 30.22
C ILE A 418 -19.73 24.58 29.92
N LEU A 419 -18.68 25.40 30.05
CA LEU A 419 -17.30 24.95 29.84
C LEU A 419 -16.89 23.82 30.78
N GLU A 420 -17.27 23.88 32.04
CA GLU A 420 -17.04 22.80 33.01
C GLU A 420 -17.79 21.51 32.60
N LYS A 421 -19.11 21.62 32.40
CA LYS A 421 -19.97 20.48 32.06
C LYS A 421 -19.65 19.83 30.72
N THR A 422 -19.08 20.58 29.79
CA THR A 422 -18.60 20.07 28.50
C THR A 422 -17.20 19.45 28.56
N GLY A 423 -16.54 19.46 29.71
CA GLY A 423 -15.18 18.93 29.88
C GLY A 423 -14.07 19.81 29.27
N LEU A 424 -14.42 20.96 28.69
CA LEU A 424 -13.45 21.84 28.02
C LEU A 424 -12.48 22.51 29.01
N THR A 425 -12.93 22.89 30.21
CA THR A 425 -12.05 23.48 31.24
C THR A 425 -10.93 22.53 31.61
N GLY A 426 -11.27 21.26 31.89
CA GLY A 426 -10.27 20.24 32.19
C GLY A 426 -9.36 19.92 31.00
N PHE A 427 -9.91 19.88 29.78
CA PHE A 427 -9.14 19.68 28.57
C PHE A 427 -8.17 20.83 28.30
N LEU A 428 -8.57 22.06 28.53
CA LEU A 428 -7.70 23.26 28.44
C LEU A 428 -6.54 23.15 29.41
N SER A 429 -6.81 22.74 30.66
CA SER A 429 -5.76 22.51 31.66
C SER A 429 -4.80 21.41 31.26
N LEU A 430 -5.31 20.28 30.69
CA LEU A 430 -4.48 19.22 30.13
C LEU A 430 -3.53 19.77 29.07
N LEU A 431 -4.03 20.57 28.12
CA LEU A 431 -3.24 21.14 27.04
C LEU A 431 -2.18 22.08 27.55
N THR A 432 -2.56 23.09 28.38
CA THR A 432 -1.69 24.21 28.75
C THR A 432 -0.74 23.90 29.89
N GLN A 433 -1.10 23.02 30.82
CA GLN A 433 -0.29 22.73 32.01
C GLN A 433 0.46 21.38 31.91
N ARG A 434 -0.15 20.34 31.34
CA ARG A 434 0.44 19.00 31.32
C ARG A 434 1.15 18.65 30.01
N LEU A 435 0.52 18.95 28.87
CA LEU A 435 1.10 18.60 27.56
C LEU A 435 2.26 19.52 27.19
N VAL A 436 2.12 20.83 27.42
CA VAL A 436 3.13 21.80 27.02
C VAL A 436 4.27 21.88 28.05
N SER A 437 4.11 21.30 29.27
CA SER A 437 5.22 21.20 30.23
C SER A 437 6.36 20.34 29.65
N ASP A 438 7.60 20.76 29.88
CA ASP A 438 8.81 20.10 29.38
C ASP A 438 8.83 19.91 27.84
N SER A 439 8.25 20.89 27.13
CA SER A 439 8.06 20.82 25.67
C SER A 439 9.35 20.50 24.91
N LYS A 440 10.50 21.05 25.32
CA LYS A 440 11.79 20.79 24.68
C LYS A 440 12.18 19.30 24.70
N ALA A 441 12.07 18.66 25.88
CA ALA A 441 12.37 17.24 26.02
C ALA A 441 11.37 16.38 25.22
N LYS A 442 10.09 16.74 25.24
CA LYS A 442 9.05 16.05 24.46
C LYS A 442 9.24 16.20 22.95
N ILE A 443 9.64 17.39 22.47
CA ILE A 443 9.98 17.61 21.06
C ILE A 443 11.14 16.71 20.65
N ALA A 444 12.23 16.71 21.41
CA ALA A 444 13.39 15.87 21.13
C ALA A 444 12.99 14.39 21.10
N ARG A 445 12.34 13.91 22.16
CA ARG A 445 11.88 12.51 22.26
C ARG A 445 10.98 12.09 21.08
N SER A 446 10.03 12.94 20.71
CA SER A 446 9.12 12.68 19.59
C SER A 446 9.89 12.56 18.28
N ASN A 447 10.76 13.50 17.95
CA ASN A 447 11.51 13.53 16.71
C ASN A 447 12.54 12.39 16.61
N PHE A 448 13.23 12.06 17.71
CA PHE A 448 14.09 10.88 17.77
C PHE A 448 13.29 9.57 17.59
N ASN A 449 12.10 9.48 18.19
CA ASN A 449 11.27 8.30 18.04
C ASN A 449 10.78 8.12 16.59
N LYS A 450 10.38 9.20 15.90
CA LYS A 450 10.01 9.14 14.48
C LYS A 450 11.16 8.64 13.61
N ALA A 451 12.35 9.19 13.82
CA ALA A 451 13.55 8.74 13.12
C ALA A 451 13.86 7.27 13.42
N ARG A 452 13.75 6.84 14.68
CA ARG A 452 13.91 5.44 15.10
C ARG A 452 12.90 4.53 14.39
N THR A 453 11.62 4.87 14.44
CA THR A 453 10.55 4.08 13.81
C THR A 453 10.77 3.93 12.31
N THR A 454 11.18 5.01 11.62
CA THR A 454 11.51 4.95 10.19
C THR A 454 12.65 3.96 9.90
N VAL A 455 13.69 3.92 10.72
CA VAL A 455 14.79 2.94 10.60
C VAL A 455 14.28 1.53 10.90
N GLU A 456 13.41 1.36 11.90
CA GLU A 456 12.83 0.06 12.29
C GLU A 456 11.93 -0.52 11.20
N ASP A 457 11.09 0.30 10.56
CA ASP A 457 10.19 -0.12 9.49
C ASP A 457 10.98 -0.67 8.30
N VAL A 458 12.00 0.08 7.85
CA VAL A 458 12.90 -0.39 6.77
C VAL A 458 13.69 -1.64 7.20
N THR A 459 14.13 -1.70 8.46
CA THR A 459 14.83 -2.88 9.00
C THR A 459 13.93 -4.10 9.05
N ALA A 460 12.65 -3.95 9.39
CA ALA A 460 11.66 -5.02 9.41
C ALA A 460 11.38 -5.56 7.99
N GLU A 461 11.21 -4.66 7.02
CA GLU A 461 11.06 -5.03 5.61
C GLU A 461 12.29 -5.80 5.11
N LEU A 462 13.50 -5.29 5.38
CA LEU A 462 14.76 -5.94 5.01
C LEU A 462 14.92 -7.32 5.69
N SER A 463 14.54 -7.43 6.96
CA SER A 463 14.53 -8.71 7.69
C SER A 463 13.52 -9.70 7.10
N THR A 464 12.37 -9.24 6.65
CA THR A 464 11.36 -10.05 5.98
C THR A 464 11.89 -10.55 4.63
N LEU A 465 12.49 -9.66 3.83
CA LEU A 465 13.16 -10.03 2.58
C LEU A 465 14.24 -11.09 2.81
N GLN A 466 15.09 -10.87 3.79
CA GLN A 466 16.17 -11.82 4.15
C GLN A 466 15.59 -13.17 4.54
N LYS A 467 14.65 -13.24 5.48
CA LYS A 467 14.14 -14.52 6.02
C LYS A 467 13.26 -15.28 5.04
N GLU A 468 12.34 -14.58 4.39
CA GLU A 468 11.31 -15.22 3.56
C GLU A 468 11.80 -15.52 2.14
N SER A 469 12.84 -14.85 1.68
CA SER A 469 13.35 -15.01 0.31
C SER A 469 14.77 -15.59 0.31
N TYR A 470 15.77 -14.76 0.57
CA TYR A 470 17.16 -15.18 0.40
C TYR A 470 17.61 -16.28 1.37
N GLY A 471 17.11 -16.27 2.62
CA GLY A 471 17.44 -17.32 3.59
C GLY A 471 16.86 -18.68 3.20
N LYS A 472 15.62 -18.72 2.75
CA LYS A 472 14.96 -19.94 2.26
C LYS A 472 15.57 -20.41 0.95
N LEU A 473 15.83 -19.48 0.02
CA LEU A 473 16.46 -19.77 -1.26
C LEU A 473 17.85 -20.37 -1.09
N ALA A 474 18.72 -19.76 -0.27
CA ALA A 474 20.06 -20.27 -0.01
C ALA A 474 20.03 -21.69 0.58
N LYS A 475 19.08 -21.96 1.49
CA LYS A 475 18.92 -23.30 2.08
C LYS A 475 18.44 -24.33 1.06
N GLN A 476 17.52 -23.98 0.18
CA GLN A 476 17.05 -24.90 -0.85
C GLN A 476 18.11 -25.19 -1.88
N LEU A 477 18.78 -24.17 -2.42
CA LEU A 477 19.90 -24.34 -3.34
C LEU A 477 21.02 -25.20 -2.73
N GLN A 478 21.32 -25.01 -1.44
CA GLN A 478 22.30 -25.85 -0.73
C GLN A 478 21.91 -27.34 -0.73
N ASN A 479 20.63 -27.63 -0.43
CA ASN A 479 20.15 -29.02 -0.41
C ASN A 479 20.21 -29.64 -1.82
N ASP A 480 19.84 -28.87 -2.85
CA ASP A 480 19.83 -29.35 -4.24
C ASP A 480 21.26 -29.55 -4.76
N THR A 481 22.20 -28.66 -4.39
CA THR A 481 23.62 -28.81 -4.71
C THR A 481 24.18 -30.09 -4.07
N VAL A 482 23.90 -30.33 -2.78
CA VAL A 482 24.34 -31.57 -2.11
C VAL A 482 23.78 -32.81 -2.80
N SER A 483 22.49 -32.77 -3.19
CA SER A 483 21.84 -33.86 -3.91
C SER A 483 22.47 -34.11 -5.29
N ALA A 484 22.75 -33.03 -6.03
CA ALA A 484 23.44 -33.14 -7.33
C ALA A 484 24.86 -33.72 -7.19
N HIS A 485 25.61 -33.30 -6.18
CA HIS A 485 26.92 -33.82 -5.89
C HIS A 485 26.87 -35.34 -5.60
N GLN A 486 25.92 -35.77 -4.78
CA GLN A 486 25.76 -37.21 -4.45
C GLN A 486 25.41 -38.03 -5.70
N LEU A 487 24.52 -37.50 -6.56
CA LEU A 487 24.18 -38.18 -7.80
C LEU A 487 25.35 -38.27 -8.78
N LEU A 488 26.18 -37.23 -8.88
CA LEU A 488 27.41 -37.26 -9.67
C LEU A 488 28.43 -38.28 -9.13
N ASP A 489 28.57 -38.40 -7.81
CA ASP A 489 29.42 -39.41 -7.20
C ASP A 489 28.94 -40.84 -7.49
N ILE A 490 27.62 -41.04 -7.39
CA ILE A 490 27.00 -42.33 -7.71
C ILE A 490 27.18 -42.68 -9.20
N ALA A 491 26.96 -41.72 -10.10
CA ALA A 491 27.14 -41.93 -11.52
C ALA A 491 28.61 -42.31 -11.86
N LEU A 492 29.55 -41.58 -11.24
CA LEU A 492 30.98 -41.87 -11.43
C LEU A 492 31.40 -43.26 -10.89
N ALA A 493 30.97 -43.60 -9.69
CA ALA A 493 31.22 -44.92 -9.11
C ALA A 493 30.55 -46.05 -9.93
N SER A 494 29.33 -45.79 -10.43
CA SER A 494 28.62 -46.70 -11.32
C SER A 494 29.37 -46.92 -12.64
N LEU A 495 29.90 -45.83 -13.25
CA LEU A 495 30.71 -45.92 -14.46
C LEU A 495 31.94 -46.85 -14.22
N LYS A 496 32.67 -46.63 -13.13
CA LYS A 496 33.84 -47.48 -12.80
C LYS A 496 33.45 -48.96 -12.74
N THR A 497 32.37 -49.25 -12.03
CA THR A 497 31.86 -50.62 -11.90
C THR A 497 31.45 -51.23 -13.23
N ARG A 498 30.72 -50.45 -14.07
CA ARG A 498 30.31 -50.91 -15.41
C ARG A 498 31.52 -51.17 -16.30
N LEU A 499 32.52 -50.28 -16.32
CA LEU A 499 33.74 -50.47 -17.11
C LEU A 499 34.50 -51.75 -16.71
N ILE A 500 34.67 -52.03 -15.43
CA ILE A 500 35.31 -53.22 -14.91
C ILE A 500 34.52 -54.48 -15.32
N ASN A 501 33.21 -54.48 -15.09
CA ASN A 501 32.35 -55.60 -15.43
C ASN A 501 32.34 -55.91 -16.96
N GLN A 502 32.23 -54.87 -17.79
CA GLN A 502 32.27 -55.01 -19.25
C GLN A 502 33.66 -55.50 -19.74
N ALA A 503 34.72 -55.03 -19.10
CA ALA A 503 36.09 -55.53 -19.37
C ALA A 503 36.21 -57.03 -19.01
N GLU A 504 35.71 -57.42 -17.84
CA GLU A 504 35.71 -58.81 -17.41
C GLU A 504 34.92 -59.71 -18.33
N GLU A 505 33.72 -59.30 -18.75
CA GLU A 505 32.90 -60.06 -19.71
C GLU A 505 33.60 -60.19 -21.06
N ALA A 506 34.25 -59.12 -21.55
CA ALA A 506 34.95 -59.14 -22.81
C ALA A 506 36.18 -60.07 -22.74
N VAL A 507 36.93 -60.11 -21.61
CA VAL A 507 38.05 -61.03 -21.36
C VAL A 507 37.55 -62.48 -21.22
N ASP A 508 36.43 -62.72 -20.54
CA ASP A 508 35.84 -64.05 -20.42
C ASP A 508 35.33 -64.58 -21.79
N ALA A 509 34.78 -63.70 -22.63
CA ALA A 509 34.44 -64.03 -24.00
C ALA A 509 35.68 -64.33 -24.85
N PHE A 510 36.76 -63.57 -24.69
CA PHE A 510 38.05 -63.88 -25.28
C PHE A 510 38.52 -65.30 -24.88
N ARG A 511 38.57 -65.58 -23.58
CA ARG A 511 38.99 -66.88 -23.05
C ARG A 511 38.11 -68.02 -23.63
N SER A 512 36.82 -67.87 -23.60
CA SER A 512 35.83 -68.87 -24.09
C SER A 512 36.00 -69.15 -25.60
N ARG A 513 36.19 -68.11 -26.41
CA ARG A 513 36.39 -68.26 -27.83
C ARG A 513 37.75 -68.89 -28.15
N ALA A 514 38.83 -68.44 -27.55
CA ALA A 514 40.17 -69.05 -27.70
C ALA A 514 40.15 -70.51 -27.28
N ARG A 515 39.52 -70.84 -26.16
CA ARG A 515 39.36 -72.20 -25.66
C ARG A 515 38.64 -73.09 -26.68
N LYS A 516 37.48 -72.63 -27.19
CA LYS A 516 36.66 -73.34 -28.16
C LYS A 516 37.45 -73.64 -29.44
N GLN A 517 38.21 -72.67 -29.93
CA GLN A 517 39.06 -72.81 -31.12
C GLN A 517 40.17 -73.85 -30.91
N VAL A 518 40.89 -73.77 -29.79
CA VAL A 518 41.98 -74.69 -29.49
C VAL A 518 41.49 -76.11 -29.21
N TYR A 519 40.33 -76.26 -28.53
CA TYR A 519 39.77 -77.55 -28.22
C TYR A 519 39.30 -78.29 -29.52
N SER A 520 38.78 -77.59 -30.47
CA SER A 520 38.40 -78.14 -31.78
C SER A 520 39.61 -78.76 -32.48
N GLU A 521 40.81 -78.16 -32.43
CA GLU A 521 42.03 -78.68 -32.99
C GLU A 521 42.64 -79.83 -32.13
N ILE A 522 42.52 -79.76 -30.82
CA ILE A 522 43.00 -80.84 -29.92
C ILE A 522 42.24 -82.14 -30.13
N GLU A 523 40.95 -82.09 -30.46
CA GLU A 523 40.07 -83.25 -30.75
C GLU A 523 40.57 -84.04 -31.94
N ASP A 524 41.28 -83.44 -32.91
CA ASP A 524 41.94 -84.11 -34.04
C ASP A 524 43.32 -84.76 -33.69
N ASP A 525 43.63 -84.92 -32.40
CA ASP A 525 44.85 -85.56 -31.88
C ASP A 525 46.15 -84.98 -32.44
N ILE A 526 46.27 -83.71 -32.41
CA ILE A 526 47.40 -82.90 -32.94
C ILE A 526 48.70 -83.10 -32.15
N SER A 527 49.90 -82.87 -32.77
CA SER A 527 51.17 -82.86 -32.11
C SER A 527 51.32 -81.73 -31.09
N ASN A 528 52.27 -81.85 -30.14
CA ASN A 528 52.51 -80.82 -29.15
C ASN A 528 52.98 -79.49 -29.78
N ASP A 529 53.78 -79.58 -30.86
CA ASP A 529 54.20 -78.37 -31.58
C ASP A 529 53.01 -77.70 -32.30
N ARG A 530 52.14 -78.47 -32.96
CA ARG A 530 50.96 -77.93 -33.56
C ARG A 530 49.96 -77.40 -32.52
N PHE A 531 49.81 -78.05 -31.37
CA PHE A 531 49.01 -77.55 -30.25
C PHE A 531 49.48 -76.15 -29.80
N LYS A 532 50.86 -76.01 -29.67
CA LYS A 532 51.46 -74.72 -29.31
C LYS A 532 51.09 -73.61 -30.38
N ASP A 533 51.31 -73.95 -31.66
CA ASP A 533 51.06 -73.01 -32.75
C ASP A 533 49.58 -72.65 -32.84
N GLU A 534 48.65 -73.61 -32.63
CA GLU A 534 47.20 -73.35 -32.63
C GLU A 534 46.76 -72.54 -31.38
N LEU A 535 47.35 -72.85 -30.21
CA LEU A 535 47.06 -72.02 -29.00
C LEU A 535 47.52 -70.57 -29.18
N GLU A 536 48.73 -70.40 -29.75
CA GLU A 536 49.26 -69.05 -30.04
C GLU A 536 48.43 -68.33 -31.06
N THR A 537 48.00 -68.99 -32.12
CA THR A 537 47.14 -68.44 -33.18
C THR A 537 45.78 -68.07 -32.62
N ALA A 538 45.15 -68.96 -31.81
CA ALA A 538 43.86 -68.64 -31.18
C ALA A 538 43.94 -67.43 -30.26
N ILE A 539 45.03 -67.33 -29.42
CA ILE A 539 45.25 -66.19 -28.54
C ILE A 539 45.41 -64.92 -29.34
N ARG A 540 46.24 -64.90 -30.39
CA ARG A 540 46.44 -63.73 -31.25
C ARG A 540 45.16 -63.25 -31.95
N GLN A 541 44.40 -64.19 -32.52
CA GLN A 541 43.17 -63.84 -33.19
C GLN A 541 42.12 -63.28 -32.25
N GLN A 542 41.93 -63.92 -31.09
CA GLN A 542 40.96 -63.43 -30.11
C GLN A 542 41.43 -62.15 -29.40
N HIS A 543 42.75 -61.97 -29.24
CA HIS A 543 43.31 -60.69 -28.75
C HIS A 543 43.02 -59.55 -29.75
N ALA A 544 43.28 -59.76 -31.05
CA ALA A 544 42.96 -58.77 -32.06
C ALA A 544 41.44 -58.41 -32.14
N THR A 545 40.63 -59.43 -31.82
CA THR A 545 39.15 -59.21 -31.72
C THR A 545 38.82 -58.37 -30.50
N LEU A 546 39.42 -58.67 -29.35
CA LEU A 546 39.22 -57.90 -28.11
C LEU A 546 39.71 -56.46 -28.24
N GLU A 547 40.93 -56.28 -28.81
CA GLU A 547 41.51 -54.96 -29.10
C GLU A 547 40.58 -54.07 -29.97
N LYS A 548 39.89 -54.67 -30.93
CA LYS A 548 38.95 -53.98 -31.82
C LYS A 548 37.61 -53.68 -31.15
N THR A 549 37.11 -54.57 -30.25
CA THR A 549 35.74 -54.44 -29.71
C THR A 549 35.67 -53.68 -28.39
N LEU A 550 36.70 -53.80 -27.53
CA LEU A 550 36.69 -53.22 -26.18
C LEU A 550 36.59 -51.66 -26.17
N PRO A 551 37.28 -50.92 -27.09
CA PRO A 551 37.12 -49.46 -27.15
C PRO A 551 35.66 -49.02 -27.43
N GLY A 552 34.93 -49.77 -28.28
CA GLY A 552 33.54 -49.51 -28.58
C GLY A 552 32.61 -49.75 -27.37
N ILE A 553 32.92 -50.79 -26.58
CA ILE A 553 32.19 -51.10 -25.34
C ILE A 553 32.37 -49.98 -24.32
N PHE A 554 33.63 -49.57 -24.09
CA PHE A 554 33.93 -48.51 -23.15
C PHE A 554 33.37 -47.16 -23.58
N LYS A 555 33.38 -46.85 -24.88
CA LYS A 555 32.73 -45.66 -25.43
C LYS A 555 31.25 -45.63 -25.12
N ALA A 556 30.54 -46.74 -25.27
CA ALA A 556 29.11 -46.84 -24.96
C ALA A 556 28.84 -46.54 -23.46
N GLU A 557 29.69 -47.04 -22.55
CA GLU A 557 29.55 -46.76 -21.11
C GLU A 557 29.86 -45.29 -20.77
N LEU A 558 30.84 -44.69 -21.42
CA LEU A 558 31.17 -43.26 -21.29
C LEU A 558 30.06 -42.38 -21.87
N ASP A 559 29.45 -42.74 -22.99
CA ASP A 559 28.30 -42.04 -23.55
C ASP A 559 27.08 -42.10 -22.59
N THR A 560 26.84 -43.27 -22.00
CA THR A 560 25.82 -43.41 -20.94
C THR A 560 26.12 -42.53 -19.72
N PHE A 561 27.34 -42.50 -19.25
CA PHE A 561 27.77 -41.64 -18.11
C PHE A 561 27.61 -40.14 -18.47
N LYS A 562 27.90 -39.78 -19.70
CA LYS A 562 27.65 -38.40 -20.18
C LYS A 562 26.17 -38.04 -20.10
N GLU A 563 25.27 -38.91 -20.63
CA GLU A 563 23.84 -38.68 -20.56
C GLU A 563 23.34 -38.59 -19.12
N GLU A 564 23.76 -39.48 -18.22
CA GLU A 564 23.44 -39.41 -16.79
C GLU A 564 23.89 -38.09 -16.15
N THR A 565 25.10 -37.64 -16.49
CA THR A 565 25.65 -36.37 -15.98
C THR A 565 24.90 -35.17 -16.55
N GLU A 566 24.55 -35.16 -17.84
CA GLU A 566 23.72 -34.13 -18.49
C GLU A 566 22.36 -34.03 -17.84
N GLU A 567 21.71 -35.16 -17.54
CA GLU A 567 20.42 -35.19 -16.87
C GLU A 567 20.47 -34.59 -15.46
N ILE A 568 21.49 -34.95 -14.67
CA ILE A 568 21.69 -34.40 -13.33
C ILE A 568 21.86 -32.87 -13.38
N VAL A 569 22.70 -32.37 -14.28
CA VAL A 569 22.95 -30.93 -14.44
C VAL A 569 21.70 -30.20 -14.91
N GLN A 570 20.99 -30.71 -15.91
CA GLN A 570 19.76 -30.08 -16.43
C GLN A 570 18.67 -30.06 -15.35
N ARG A 571 18.53 -31.14 -14.58
CA ARG A 571 17.58 -31.22 -13.46
C ARG A 571 17.90 -30.16 -12.42
N PHE A 572 19.16 -30.04 -12.01
CA PHE A 572 19.59 -28.99 -11.07
C PHE A 572 19.32 -27.60 -11.59
N GLN A 573 19.69 -27.29 -12.84
CA GLN A 573 19.47 -25.97 -13.45
C GLN A 573 17.97 -25.61 -13.49
N LYS A 574 17.14 -26.53 -13.97
CA LYS A 574 15.69 -26.33 -14.03
C LYS A 574 15.10 -26.08 -12.66
N TYR A 575 15.47 -26.88 -11.69
CA TYR A 575 14.99 -26.73 -10.32
C TYR A 575 15.43 -25.41 -9.69
N ALA A 576 16.67 -25.02 -9.86
CA ALA A 576 17.19 -23.73 -9.41
C ALA A 576 16.45 -22.54 -10.06
N GLN A 577 16.14 -22.63 -11.37
CA GLN A 577 15.33 -21.62 -12.09
C GLN A 577 13.90 -21.55 -11.58
N ASP A 578 13.24 -22.68 -11.35
CA ASP A 578 11.86 -22.76 -10.85
C ASP A 578 11.75 -22.17 -9.42
N ILE A 579 12.72 -22.47 -8.57
CA ILE A 579 12.83 -21.90 -7.21
C ILE A 579 13.02 -20.38 -7.30
N LEU A 580 13.94 -19.90 -8.12
CA LEU A 580 14.21 -18.48 -8.30
C LEU A 580 12.96 -17.74 -8.81
N ALA A 581 12.27 -18.29 -9.79
CA ALA A 581 11.03 -17.72 -10.31
C ALA A 581 9.92 -17.66 -9.24
N THR A 582 9.83 -18.67 -8.38
CA THR A 582 8.85 -18.72 -7.28
C THR A 582 9.11 -17.62 -6.26
N TYR A 583 10.36 -17.48 -5.79
CA TYR A 583 10.71 -16.41 -4.86
C TYR A 583 10.65 -15.02 -5.48
N SER A 584 10.95 -14.86 -6.77
CA SER A 584 10.78 -13.61 -7.50
C SER A 584 9.32 -13.16 -7.54
N LYS A 585 8.38 -14.07 -7.83
CA LYS A 585 6.94 -13.77 -7.77
C LYS A 585 6.46 -13.40 -6.38
N LEU A 586 6.92 -14.09 -5.34
CA LEU A 586 6.58 -13.77 -3.95
C LEU A 586 7.09 -12.38 -3.55
N GLN A 587 8.25 -11.97 -4.05
CA GLN A 587 8.77 -10.62 -3.81
C GLN A 587 7.96 -9.55 -4.53
N GLN A 588 7.62 -9.76 -5.80
CA GLN A 588 6.80 -8.81 -6.57
C GLN A 588 5.44 -8.57 -5.92
N GLN A 589 4.86 -9.57 -5.28
CA GLN A 589 3.59 -9.42 -4.53
C GLN A 589 3.72 -8.66 -3.21
N LYS A 590 4.90 -8.72 -2.55
CA LYS A 590 5.12 -8.11 -1.23
C LYS A 590 5.82 -6.76 -1.27
N PHE A 591 6.63 -6.47 -2.28
CA PHE A 591 7.56 -5.34 -2.34
C PHE A 591 7.44 -4.57 -3.66
N ASP A 592 6.24 -4.11 -4.04
CA ASP A 592 5.97 -3.14 -5.12
C ASP A 592 6.99 -3.10 -6.28
N ASN A 593 7.19 -4.20 -7.00
CA ASN A 593 8.00 -4.31 -8.23
C ASN A 593 9.44 -3.72 -8.21
N GLN A 594 9.91 -3.21 -7.08
CA GLN A 594 11.25 -2.57 -6.99
C GLN A 594 12.37 -3.58 -6.73
N PHE A 595 12.05 -4.81 -6.34
CA PHE A 595 13.03 -5.83 -5.96
C PHE A 595 13.02 -6.99 -6.96
N GLU A 596 14.12 -7.18 -7.66
CA GLU A 596 14.33 -8.28 -8.58
C GLU A 596 15.38 -9.26 -8.02
N LEU A 597 14.99 -10.53 -7.82
CA LEU A 597 15.90 -11.58 -7.41
C LEU A 597 16.85 -11.93 -8.56
N LYS A 598 18.10 -11.46 -8.50
CA LYS A 598 19.13 -11.74 -9.50
C LYS A 598 20.16 -12.69 -8.92
N ILE A 599 20.03 -13.98 -9.19
CA ILE A 599 21.08 -14.98 -9.00
C ILE A 599 21.38 -15.58 -10.36
N ASN A 600 22.65 -15.60 -10.74
CA ASN A 600 23.03 -16.14 -12.03
C ASN A 600 23.06 -17.68 -11.94
N ILE A 601 22.03 -18.33 -12.50
CA ILE A 601 21.98 -19.80 -12.64
C ILE A 601 22.55 -20.21 -14.00
N ASP A 602 22.67 -19.27 -14.93
CA ASP A 602 22.98 -19.51 -16.32
C ASP A 602 24.50 -19.52 -16.58
N ASN A 603 25.18 -20.46 -15.92
CA ASN A 603 26.46 -20.93 -16.43
C ASN A 603 26.28 -22.03 -17.51
N GLY A 604 25.07 -22.10 -18.12
CA GLY A 604 24.62 -23.19 -19.00
C GLY A 604 25.58 -23.48 -20.16
N VAL A 605 26.20 -22.48 -20.76
CA VAL A 605 27.20 -22.67 -21.82
C VAL A 605 28.49 -23.32 -21.28
N LYS A 606 28.91 -22.97 -20.06
CA LYS A 606 30.11 -23.56 -19.46
C LYS A 606 29.85 -24.96 -18.90
N LEU A 607 28.69 -25.19 -18.28
CA LEU A 607 28.29 -26.51 -17.76
C LEU A 607 28.10 -27.53 -18.88
N THR A 608 27.37 -27.20 -19.93
CA THR A 608 27.18 -28.07 -21.10
C THR A 608 28.48 -28.34 -21.86
N SER A 609 29.38 -27.33 -21.95
CA SER A 609 30.68 -27.54 -22.57
C SER A 609 31.58 -28.44 -21.73
N LEU A 610 31.52 -28.33 -20.38
CA LEU A 610 32.28 -29.18 -19.48
C LEU A 610 31.78 -30.60 -19.53
N VAL A 611 30.47 -30.83 -19.51
CA VAL A 611 29.88 -32.17 -19.67
C VAL A 611 30.22 -32.78 -21.04
N ALA A 612 30.25 -31.96 -22.11
CA ALA A 612 30.69 -32.42 -23.43
C ALA A 612 32.19 -32.83 -23.43
N THR A 613 33.01 -32.15 -22.64
CA THR A 613 34.45 -32.51 -22.50
C THR A 613 34.67 -33.75 -21.64
N LEU A 614 33.76 -34.11 -20.74
CA LEU A 614 33.84 -35.35 -19.94
C LEU A 614 33.95 -36.60 -20.82
N ALA A 615 33.12 -36.69 -21.89
CA ALA A 615 33.18 -37.83 -22.81
C ALA A 615 34.35 -37.74 -23.80
N GLY A 616 34.71 -36.53 -24.28
CA GLY A 616 35.79 -36.32 -25.24
C GLY A 616 37.19 -36.49 -24.62
N GLY A 617 37.37 -36.01 -23.39
CA GLY A 617 38.64 -36.16 -22.64
C GLY A 617 38.95 -37.59 -22.28
N ALA A 618 37.99 -38.34 -21.74
CA ALA A 618 38.16 -39.74 -21.41
C ALA A 618 38.48 -40.65 -22.62
N LEU A 619 37.94 -40.33 -23.79
CA LEU A 619 38.27 -41.05 -25.05
C LEU A 619 39.66 -40.70 -25.58
N LEU A 620 40.17 -39.48 -25.34
CA LEU A 620 41.54 -39.08 -25.72
C LEU A 620 42.58 -39.64 -24.78
N LEU A 621 42.25 -39.87 -23.52
CA LEU A 621 43.13 -40.50 -22.52
C LEU A 621 43.20 -42.00 -22.70
N TRP A 622 42.19 -42.61 -23.28
CA TRP A 622 42.13 -44.01 -23.67
C TRP A 622 42.86 -44.20 -24.99
N ASN A 623 44.16 -43.94 -25.02
CA ASN A 623 44.97 -44.11 -26.20
C ASN A 623 45.20 -45.62 -26.42
N PRO A 624 44.91 -46.17 -27.62
CA PRO A 624 45.26 -47.54 -27.98
C PRO A 624 46.73 -47.86 -27.79
N ALA A 625 47.61 -46.88 -27.76
CA ALA A 625 49.05 -47.01 -27.50
C ALA A 625 49.35 -47.56 -26.08
N GLY A 626 48.50 -47.28 -25.08
CA GLY A 626 48.59 -47.90 -23.74
C GLY A 626 48.38 -49.43 -23.78
N TRP A 627 47.58 -49.93 -24.66
CA TRP A 627 47.32 -51.35 -24.87
C TRP A 627 48.44 -52.05 -25.64
N LEU A 628 49.23 -51.32 -26.40
CA LEU A 628 50.43 -51.85 -27.06
C LEU A 628 51.52 -52.28 -26.04
N ILE A 629 51.48 -51.79 -24.81
CA ILE A 629 52.38 -52.25 -23.72
C ILE A 629 51.94 -53.64 -23.23
N LEU A 630 50.65 -54.04 -23.36
CA LEU A 630 50.16 -55.36 -23.00
C LEU A 630 50.52 -56.44 -24.05
N ALA A 631 50.68 -56.09 -25.31
CA ALA A 631 51.00 -57.02 -26.38
C ALA A 631 52.34 -57.76 -26.20
N PRO A 632 53.48 -57.09 -25.80
CA PRO A 632 54.69 -57.73 -25.46
C PRO A 632 54.62 -58.65 -24.20
N ALA A 633 53.80 -58.22 -23.20
CA ALA A 633 53.59 -59.00 -21.97
C ALA A 633 52.80 -60.29 -22.28
N LEU A 634 51.80 -60.20 -23.17
CA LEU A 634 51.03 -61.35 -23.65
C LEU A 634 51.88 -62.35 -24.46
N ALA A 635 52.75 -61.83 -25.35
CA ALA A 635 53.69 -62.66 -26.06
C ALA A 635 54.71 -63.41 -25.14
N GLY A 636 55.17 -62.71 -24.08
CA GLY A 636 56.02 -63.30 -23.07
C GLY A 636 55.31 -64.36 -22.22
N MET A 637 54.01 -64.19 -21.95
CA MET A 637 53.22 -65.18 -21.19
C MET A 637 52.90 -66.42 -22.02
N VAL A 638 52.72 -66.34 -23.33
CA VAL A 638 52.54 -67.44 -24.23
C VAL A 638 53.87 -68.26 -24.28
N PHE A 639 55.00 -67.58 -24.29
CA PHE A 639 56.34 -68.24 -24.24
C PHE A 639 56.60 -68.94 -22.94
N ALA A 640 56.13 -68.45 -21.80
CA ALA A 640 56.26 -69.09 -20.50
C ALA A 640 55.38 -70.35 -20.37
N ALA A 641 54.24 -70.38 -20.97
CA ALA A 641 53.29 -71.50 -21.03
C ALA A 641 53.90 -72.72 -21.76
N TYR A 642 54.70 -72.45 -22.76
CA TYR A 642 55.32 -73.51 -23.59
C TYR A 642 56.33 -74.36 -22.84
N LYS A 643 57.11 -73.87 -21.90
CA LYS A 643 58.11 -74.59 -21.10
C LYS A 643 57.54 -75.71 -20.25
N ALA A 644 56.24 -75.77 -20.03
CA ALA A 644 55.58 -76.75 -19.16
C ALA A 644 55.09 -78.03 -19.91
N VAL A 645 55.03 -78.02 -21.24
CA VAL A 645 54.52 -79.13 -22.02
C VAL A 645 55.67 -80.07 -22.45
N ARG A 646 55.97 -81.11 -21.62
CA ARG A 646 56.86 -82.19 -21.97
C ARG A 646 56.07 -83.38 -22.49
N SER A 647 56.70 -84.16 -23.37
CA SER A 647 56.19 -85.27 -24.16
C SER A 647 55.11 -86.17 -23.52
N PHE A 648 53.94 -86.26 -24.18
CA PHE A 648 52.84 -87.14 -23.83
C PHE A 648 52.90 -88.42 -24.65
N PHE A 649 52.70 -89.63 -24.03
CA PHE A 649 52.92 -90.95 -24.68
C PHE A 649 51.65 -91.67 -25.15
N SER A 650 50.46 -91.25 -24.86
CA SER A 650 49.23 -91.85 -25.39
C SER A 650 48.24 -90.81 -25.85
N SER A 651 47.41 -91.11 -26.89
CA SER A 651 46.52 -90.15 -27.51
C SER A 651 45.50 -89.57 -26.53
N SER A 652 44.78 -90.40 -25.78
CA SER A 652 43.76 -89.93 -24.84
C SER A 652 44.37 -89.18 -23.62
N TYR A 653 45.53 -89.51 -23.14
CA TYR A 653 46.25 -88.79 -22.08
C TYR A 653 46.79 -87.45 -22.61
N LYS A 654 47.35 -87.47 -23.81
CA LYS A 654 47.84 -86.27 -24.50
C LYS A 654 46.74 -85.22 -24.69
N ILE A 655 45.56 -85.63 -25.21
CA ILE A 655 44.39 -84.75 -25.38
C ILE A 655 44.00 -84.15 -24.03
N SER A 656 43.88 -84.93 -22.99
CA SER A 656 43.53 -84.40 -21.66
C SER A 656 44.58 -83.40 -21.11
N GLN A 657 45.85 -83.66 -21.30
CA GLN A 657 46.96 -82.77 -20.89
C GLN A 657 47.03 -81.51 -21.71
N GLN A 658 46.79 -81.59 -23.01
CA GLN A 658 46.66 -80.40 -23.90
C GLN A 658 45.48 -79.53 -23.51
N LYS A 659 44.32 -80.12 -23.26
CA LYS A 659 43.14 -79.39 -22.78
C LYS A 659 43.38 -78.68 -21.46
N GLN A 660 43.98 -79.41 -20.51
CA GLN A 660 44.36 -78.83 -19.18
C GLN A 660 45.40 -77.71 -19.33
N SER A 661 46.43 -77.92 -20.17
CA SER A 661 47.39 -76.85 -20.44
C SER A 661 46.84 -75.63 -21.12
N ALA A 662 45.89 -75.85 -22.08
CA ALA A 662 45.14 -74.73 -22.71
C ALA A 662 44.34 -73.94 -21.66
N ASP A 663 43.63 -74.68 -20.77
CA ASP A 663 42.83 -74.02 -19.73
C ASP A 663 43.67 -73.22 -18.76
N ASP A 664 44.77 -73.80 -18.25
CA ASP A 664 45.68 -73.15 -17.30
C ASP A 664 46.34 -71.90 -17.89
N ASN A 665 46.73 -71.93 -19.14
CA ASN A 665 47.33 -70.82 -19.85
C ASN A 665 46.30 -69.74 -20.15
N LEU A 666 45.12 -70.08 -20.68
CA LEU A 666 44.04 -69.14 -20.96
C LEU A 666 43.50 -68.47 -19.70
N ASN A 667 43.36 -69.25 -18.61
CA ASN A 667 42.96 -68.68 -17.30
C ASN A 667 44.03 -67.73 -16.70
N LYS A 668 45.29 -68.01 -16.89
CA LYS A 668 46.38 -67.12 -16.46
C LYS A 668 46.39 -65.83 -17.27
N ILE A 669 46.29 -65.96 -18.58
CA ILE A 669 46.23 -64.81 -19.49
C ILE A 669 44.98 -63.96 -19.18
N ALA A 670 43.82 -64.59 -19.02
CA ALA A 670 42.57 -63.87 -18.70
C ALA A 670 42.68 -63.10 -17.36
N ARG A 671 43.27 -63.72 -16.30
CA ARG A 671 43.47 -63.00 -15.05
C ARG A 671 44.45 -61.83 -15.17
N ASN A 672 45.50 -61.94 -15.91
CA ASN A 672 46.45 -60.88 -16.14
C ASN A 672 45.88 -59.77 -16.98
N MET A 673 45.06 -60.11 -17.98
CA MET A 673 44.30 -59.13 -18.78
C MET A 673 43.30 -58.37 -17.94
N LYS A 674 42.51 -59.07 -17.11
CA LYS A 674 41.58 -58.41 -16.18
C LYS A 674 42.29 -57.40 -15.28
N SER A 675 43.36 -57.82 -14.60
CA SER A 675 44.17 -56.96 -13.74
C SER A 675 44.75 -55.76 -14.49
N ALA A 676 45.30 -55.99 -15.69
CA ALA A 676 45.91 -54.90 -16.46
C ALA A 676 44.87 -53.89 -16.98
N ILE A 677 43.64 -54.35 -17.26
CA ILE A 677 42.53 -53.47 -17.65
C ILE A 677 42.04 -52.65 -16.44
N GLU A 678 41.92 -53.32 -15.28
CA GLU A 678 41.53 -52.67 -14.03
C GLU A 678 42.56 -51.63 -13.65
N ASP A 679 43.87 -51.95 -13.66
CA ASP A 679 44.96 -50.99 -13.44
C ASP A 679 44.91 -49.83 -14.45
N GLY A 680 44.57 -50.10 -15.72
CA GLY A 680 44.39 -49.10 -16.76
C GLY A 680 43.20 -48.14 -16.47
N ILE A 681 42.10 -48.70 -16.01
CA ILE A 681 40.92 -47.90 -15.59
C ILE A 681 41.33 -47.03 -14.40
N ASP A 682 41.97 -47.60 -13.37
CA ASP A 682 42.37 -46.88 -12.15
C ASP A 682 43.36 -45.74 -12.45
N ASN A 683 44.20 -45.87 -13.43
CA ASN A 683 45.16 -44.80 -13.84
C ASN A 683 44.45 -43.62 -14.55
N VAL A 684 43.37 -43.83 -15.25
CA VAL A 684 42.64 -42.80 -16.00
C VAL A 684 41.56 -42.16 -15.13
N PHE A 685 41.01 -42.87 -14.18
CA PHE A 685 39.85 -42.45 -13.37
C PHE A 685 40.08 -41.14 -12.59
N PRO A 686 41.26 -40.84 -12.02
CA PRO A 686 41.50 -39.57 -11.33
C PRO A 686 41.27 -38.32 -12.18
N GLU A 687 41.46 -38.39 -13.51
CA GLU A 687 41.19 -37.26 -14.40
C GLU A 687 39.69 -37.02 -14.61
N LEU A 688 38.90 -38.12 -14.66
CA LEU A 688 37.43 -38.02 -14.64
C LEU A 688 36.93 -37.46 -13.31
N GLU A 689 37.51 -37.91 -12.18
CA GLU A 689 37.19 -37.38 -10.85
C GLU A 689 37.47 -35.89 -10.75
N GLU A 690 38.59 -35.42 -11.31
CA GLU A 690 38.91 -33.97 -11.38
C GLU A 690 37.85 -33.20 -12.18
N LYS A 691 37.45 -33.70 -13.36
CA LYS A 691 36.40 -33.08 -14.17
C LYS A 691 35.04 -33.05 -13.47
N VAL A 692 34.66 -34.13 -12.81
CA VAL A 692 33.42 -34.15 -12.00
C VAL A 692 33.51 -33.19 -10.82
N THR A 693 34.69 -33.06 -10.20
CA THR A 693 34.96 -32.07 -9.14
C THR A 693 34.82 -30.63 -9.65
N GLN A 694 35.35 -30.33 -10.84
CA GLN A 694 35.15 -29.04 -11.49
C GLN A 694 33.68 -28.75 -11.74
N LEU A 695 32.93 -29.76 -12.22
CA LEU A 695 31.47 -29.64 -12.42
C LEU A 695 30.73 -29.36 -11.11
N LYS A 696 31.05 -30.08 -10.04
CA LYS A 696 30.50 -29.82 -8.70
C LYS A 696 30.75 -28.40 -8.21
N THR A 697 31.98 -27.89 -8.38
CA THR A 697 32.33 -26.52 -8.01
C THR A 697 31.49 -25.48 -8.77
N MET A 698 31.20 -25.75 -10.04
CA MET A 698 30.34 -24.85 -10.83
C MET A 698 28.88 -24.92 -10.40
N LEU A 699 28.37 -26.09 -10.00
CA LEU A 699 27.04 -26.27 -9.44
C LEU A 699 26.86 -25.56 -8.07
N GLU A 700 27.93 -25.30 -7.34
CA GLU A 700 27.93 -24.55 -6.08
C GLU A 700 27.78 -23.04 -6.27
N GLU A 701 28.09 -22.49 -7.46
CA GLU A 701 28.08 -21.04 -7.69
C GLU A 701 26.76 -20.36 -7.27
N PRO A 702 25.54 -20.79 -7.71
CA PRO A 702 24.29 -20.19 -7.29
C PRO A 702 24.06 -20.23 -5.79
N THR A 703 24.44 -21.33 -5.16
CA THR A 703 24.33 -21.51 -3.69
C THR A 703 25.25 -20.55 -2.95
N ARG A 704 26.49 -20.39 -3.38
CA ARG A 704 27.46 -19.45 -2.80
C ARG A 704 26.99 -18.00 -2.96
N GLN A 705 26.43 -17.63 -4.13
CA GLN A 705 25.85 -16.30 -4.37
C GLN A 705 24.68 -16.05 -3.42
N ALA A 706 23.72 -16.97 -3.32
CA ALA A 706 22.56 -16.83 -2.44
C ALA A 706 22.97 -16.72 -0.96
N ALA A 707 23.94 -17.51 -0.52
CA ALA A 707 24.44 -17.50 0.85
C ALA A 707 25.16 -16.18 1.18
N GLU A 708 25.97 -15.63 0.27
CA GLU A 708 26.66 -14.36 0.49
C GLU A 708 25.68 -13.18 0.53
N ILE A 709 24.70 -13.12 -0.40
CA ILE A 709 23.64 -12.11 -0.35
C ILE A 709 22.88 -12.20 0.98
N ASN A 710 22.49 -13.42 1.38
CA ASN A 710 21.80 -13.63 2.65
C ASN A 710 22.62 -13.12 3.85
N LYS A 711 23.92 -13.37 3.88
CA LYS A 711 24.85 -12.92 4.92
C LYS A 711 24.97 -11.38 4.95
N ILE A 712 25.06 -10.74 3.79
CA ILE A 712 25.09 -9.29 3.66
C ILE A 712 23.80 -8.67 4.21
N LEU A 713 22.63 -9.22 3.87
CA LEU A 713 21.33 -8.77 4.38
C LEU A 713 21.18 -8.96 5.90
N ILE A 714 21.70 -10.05 6.46
CA ILE A 714 21.75 -10.27 7.92
C ILE A 714 22.60 -9.18 8.59
N ASN A 715 23.78 -8.89 8.05
CA ASN A 715 24.67 -7.86 8.59
C ASN A 715 24.04 -6.46 8.50
N ALA A 716 23.41 -6.12 7.36
CA ALA A 716 22.66 -4.87 7.19
C ALA A 716 21.55 -4.73 8.24
N THR A 717 20.72 -5.75 8.39
CA THR A 717 19.63 -5.78 9.36
C THR A 717 20.14 -5.61 10.80
N THR A 718 21.25 -6.28 11.15
CA THR A 718 21.86 -6.20 12.48
C THR A 718 22.38 -4.80 12.78
N ASN A 719 23.10 -4.19 11.83
CA ASN A 719 23.66 -2.85 11.99
C ASN A 719 22.58 -1.77 12.06
N LEU A 720 21.51 -1.90 11.27
CA LEU A 720 20.37 -0.97 11.34
C LEU A 720 19.62 -1.09 12.68
N ARG A 721 19.51 -2.30 13.26
CA ARG A 721 18.98 -2.47 14.63
C ARG A 721 19.84 -1.77 15.68
N HIS A 722 21.16 -1.87 15.57
CA HIS A 722 22.06 -1.12 16.46
C HIS A 722 21.89 0.38 16.33
N LEU A 723 21.67 0.90 15.11
CA LEU A 723 21.37 2.31 14.89
C LEU A 723 20.04 2.70 15.57
N SER A 724 18.96 1.93 15.40
CA SER A 724 17.68 2.13 16.07
C SER A 724 17.83 2.18 17.61
N HIS A 725 18.55 1.25 18.21
CA HIS A 725 18.82 1.27 19.65
C HIS A 725 19.60 2.53 20.11
N SER A 726 20.54 2.99 19.30
CA SER A 726 21.27 4.22 19.58
C SER A 726 20.37 5.45 19.56
N LEU A 727 19.41 5.49 18.63
CA LEU A 727 18.39 6.56 18.54
C LEU A 727 17.43 6.55 19.75
N ALA A 728 17.01 5.36 20.21
CA ALA A 728 16.20 5.22 21.42
C ALA A 728 16.92 5.82 22.63
N ALA A 729 18.18 5.46 22.86
CA ALA A 729 18.99 5.96 23.97
C ALA A 729 19.27 7.47 23.90
N ALA A 730 19.31 8.06 22.70
CA ALA A 730 19.48 9.50 22.50
C ALA A 730 18.18 10.28 22.77
N GLY A 731 17.01 9.70 22.51
CA GLY A 731 15.72 10.32 22.79
C GLY A 731 15.31 10.29 24.27
N GLU A 732 15.97 9.49 25.10
CA GLU A 732 15.74 9.42 26.56
C GLU A 732 16.61 10.40 27.37
N LYS A 733 17.69 10.92 26.78
CA LYS A 733 18.56 11.96 27.36
C LYS A 733 18.02 13.36 27.08
#